data_6bca3f88cb150b4b671e96f382d4f9a3
#
_entry.id   6bca3f88cb150b4b671e96f382d4f9a3
#
_cell.length_a   1.000
_cell.length_b   1.000
_cell.length_c   1.000
_cell.angle_alpha   90.00
_cell.angle_beta   90.00
_cell.angle_gamma   90.00
#
_symmetry.space_group_name_H-M   'P 1'
#
loop_
_entity.id
_entity.type
_entity.pdbx_description
1 polymer ?
#
loop_
_entity_poly.entity_id
_entity_poly.type
_entity_poly.pdbx_seq_one_letter_code
_entity_poly.pdbx_strand_id
1 'polypeptide(L)'
;MSERTAPGESDTPYRYTAALADSIETAWQDRWEAEGTFNADNPVGALAGPGADKEKYFLLDMFPYPSGKGLHVGHPLGYIATDVVARFTRMTGKNVLYTMGYDAFGLPAEQYAVTTGQHPRISTEANIANMRRQLRRLGLSHDPRRSLATIDVDYVRWTQWIFLQVFNSWFDPEAPRRDGRGKGAARPVSELRDKLASGQVPVPGGRDWAGLSAAEQAEVIDSFRLAYVSNAPVNWCPGLGTVLANEEVTAEGRSERGNYPVFKRNLRQWMMRITAYGDRLAEDLDTVDWPEKVKLMQRNWIGRSEGSEVTFAVPGAGQGAEQDASLSVYTTRPDTLFGATFMVVAPEHPMLGGLQASGSVRTDAQIADDAAALNVPAAWPEGTKEAWTGGYATPAEAVSAYRAQAAATSDADRTDEGRVKTGVFTGFFGINPVNGAKVPVFVADYVLMGYGTGAIMAVPAHDERDYAFATKYDLDITQTIGPADDPHGVDLSSQAYTGDGVVVNSAQGDLDINGMSKDEAKATMIGWLEAKGAGRGAVTYRLRDWLFSRQRYWGEPFPIVWDEDGGVHALPESMLPVELPEVTDYSPRSYDPDDADSSPEPPLGKATEWVEVELDLGDGPRTYYRETNTMPQWAGSCWYEMRYIDPTDDNALVDPANEAYWMGPRPQAGNTSGGTDLYVGGVEHAVLHLLYSRFWHKVLFDLGHVSSSEPYHRLFNQGYVQAYAYTDSRGQYVPADEVEEVTAENGTTSYLWQGQPVRREYGKMGKSLKNIVTPDDMYEAYGADTFRVYEMSMGPLDADRPWDTRAVAGSQRFLQRLWRNVVDETTGELTVVDESADEETRRLVAKTIVGVREDYEGMRLNTAIAKLIVLNNHLTGLSAVPREAVEALVLMTAPVAPHIAEEIWKRLGHEHSLAHEDFPVVTDESLLAADKVTCVVQVKGKVRDRLEVDPGISETELEKLALAAPGVIRTLDGRGVRKVIVRAPKLVSIVPE
;
A
#
# COMPACT_ATOMS: atom_id res chain seq x y z
N MET A 1 -12.76 -20.72 58.38
CA MET A 1 -14.16 -20.51 58.06
C MET A 1 -14.44 -19.02 58.20
N SER A 2 -14.34 -18.26 57.19
CA SER A 2 -14.73 -16.86 57.13
C SER A 2 -15.95 -16.83 56.18
N GLU A 3 -17.07 -16.47 56.76
CA GLU A 3 -18.34 -16.29 56.05
C GLU A 3 -18.13 -15.23 54.94
N ARG A 4 -18.26 -15.66 53.70
CA ARG A 4 -18.47 -14.75 52.57
C ARG A 4 -19.89 -14.20 52.68
N THR A 5 -20.02 -12.99 53.15
CA THR A 5 -21.23 -12.19 53.02
C THR A 5 -21.56 -12.10 51.52
N ALA A 6 -22.81 -12.45 51.18
CA ALA A 6 -23.37 -12.22 49.85
C ALA A 6 -23.20 -10.74 49.45
N PRO A 7 -22.95 -10.40 48.17
CA PRO A 7 -22.87 -9.01 47.74
C PRO A 7 -24.21 -8.34 48.05
N GLY A 8 -24.19 -7.26 48.86
CA GLY A 8 -25.32 -6.43 49.12
C GLY A 8 -25.95 -5.92 47.82
N GLU A 9 -27.25 -5.89 47.72
CA GLU A 9 -27.98 -5.17 46.68
C GLU A 9 -27.41 -3.77 46.58
N SER A 10 -26.92 -3.41 45.38
CA SER A 10 -26.35 -2.08 45.08
C SER A 10 -27.46 -1.05 45.30
N ASP A 11 -27.18 0.03 46.02
CA ASP A 11 -28.08 1.19 46.19
C ASP A 11 -28.46 1.84 44.82
N THR A 12 -27.79 1.44 43.73
CA THR A 12 -27.98 1.95 42.36
C THR A 12 -28.05 0.81 41.33
N PRO A 13 -29.16 0.03 41.29
CA PRO A 13 -29.28 -1.15 40.41
C PRO A 13 -29.30 -0.81 38.90
N TYR A 14 -29.60 0.44 38.52
CA TYR A 14 -29.66 0.91 37.13
C TYR A 14 -28.44 1.73 36.72
N ARG A 15 -27.36 1.67 37.48
CA ARG A 15 -26.12 2.33 37.15
C ARG A 15 -25.47 1.72 35.90
N TYR A 16 -24.98 2.55 34.99
CA TYR A 16 -24.27 2.07 33.79
C TYR A 16 -22.91 1.48 34.18
N THR A 17 -22.88 0.17 34.33
CA THR A 17 -21.73 -0.69 34.66
C THR A 17 -21.32 -1.49 33.42
N ALA A 18 -20.14 -2.15 33.42
CA ALA A 18 -19.75 -3.06 32.35
C ALA A 18 -20.78 -4.18 32.11
N ALA A 19 -21.37 -4.73 33.21
CA ALA A 19 -22.40 -5.77 33.07
C ALA A 19 -23.70 -5.25 32.44
N LEU A 20 -24.15 -4.03 32.78
CA LEU A 20 -25.31 -3.43 32.13
C LEU A 20 -25.00 -3.08 30.66
N ALA A 21 -23.80 -2.56 30.39
CA ALA A 21 -23.33 -2.28 29.04
C ALA A 21 -23.37 -3.55 28.18
N ASP A 22 -22.79 -4.66 28.66
CA ASP A 22 -22.79 -5.95 27.95
C ASP A 22 -24.21 -6.44 27.62
N SER A 23 -25.13 -6.33 28.55
CA SER A 23 -26.54 -6.69 28.34
C SER A 23 -27.22 -5.83 27.27
N ILE A 24 -27.01 -4.51 27.32
CA ILE A 24 -27.56 -3.55 26.35
C ILE A 24 -26.95 -3.83 24.95
N GLU A 25 -25.64 -3.94 24.88
CA GLU A 25 -24.88 -4.12 23.64
C GLU A 25 -25.30 -5.40 22.91
N THR A 26 -25.37 -6.52 23.62
CA THR A 26 -25.78 -7.80 23.06
C THR A 26 -27.22 -7.77 22.56
N ALA A 27 -28.15 -7.21 23.35
CA ALA A 27 -29.56 -7.11 22.99
C ALA A 27 -29.76 -6.24 21.71
N TRP A 28 -29.02 -5.13 21.59
CA TRP A 28 -29.12 -4.28 20.40
C TRP A 28 -28.48 -4.91 19.17
N GLN A 29 -27.36 -5.61 19.30
CA GLN A 29 -26.76 -6.37 18.21
C GLN A 29 -27.69 -7.43 17.67
N ASP A 30 -28.37 -8.21 18.56
CA ASP A 30 -29.37 -9.20 18.17
C ASP A 30 -30.55 -8.55 17.43
N ARG A 31 -31.00 -7.39 17.91
CA ARG A 31 -32.10 -6.65 17.28
C ARG A 31 -31.74 -6.13 15.89
N TRP A 32 -30.56 -5.50 15.75
CA TRP A 32 -30.11 -4.99 14.46
C TRP A 32 -29.98 -6.09 13.41
N GLU A 33 -29.48 -7.27 13.80
CA GLU A 33 -29.38 -8.42 12.91
C GLU A 33 -30.78 -8.94 12.51
N ALA A 34 -31.69 -9.07 13.48
CA ALA A 34 -33.04 -9.57 13.23
C ALA A 34 -33.87 -8.63 12.34
N GLU A 35 -33.70 -7.31 12.49
CA GLU A 35 -34.40 -6.29 11.71
C GLU A 35 -33.68 -5.95 10.37
N GLY A 36 -32.45 -6.42 10.16
CA GLY A 36 -31.65 -6.04 8.99
C GLY A 36 -31.35 -4.54 8.92
N THR A 37 -31.15 -3.90 10.09
CA THR A 37 -31.04 -2.44 10.25
C THR A 37 -30.00 -1.81 9.35
N PHE A 38 -28.90 -2.52 9.06
CA PHE A 38 -27.77 -2.01 8.27
C PHE A 38 -27.69 -2.59 6.86
N ASN A 39 -28.75 -3.25 6.41
CA ASN A 39 -28.81 -3.78 5.07
C ASN A 39 -28.74 -2.66 4.04
N ALA A 40 -27.85 -2.83 3.04
CA ALA A 40 -27.72 -1.93 1.90
C ALA A 40 -28.43 -2.52 0.69
N ASP A 41 -29.19 -1.70 -0.03
CA ASP A 41 -30.00 -2.17 -1.15
C ASP A 41 -29.28 -1.94 -2.49
N ASN A 42 -29.31 -2.95 -3.34
CA ASN A 42 -28.89 -2.88 -4.72
C ASN A 42 -30.04 -2.40 -5.64
N PRO A 43 -29.74 -1.85 -6.83
CA PRO A 43 -30.72 -1.59 -7.87
C PRO A 43 -31.44 -2.84 -8.39
N VAL A 44 -30.70 -3.95 -8.52
CA VAL A 44 -31.24 -5.20 -9.09
C VAL A 44 -30.74 -6.44 -8.33
N GLY A 45 -31.30 -7.60 -8.62
CA GLY A 45 -30.84 -8.90 -8.10
C GLY A 45 -31.39 -9.24 -6.72
N ALA A 46 -30.74 -10.20 -6.04
CA ALA A 46 -31.21 -10.77 -4.78
C ALA A 46 -31.18 -9.76 -3.61
N LEU A 47 -30.36 -8.73 -3.69
CA LEU A 47 -30.22 -7.68 -2.69
C LEU A 47 -30.90 -6.37 -3.12
N ALA A 48 -31.77 -6.42 -4.12
CA ALA A 48 -32.51 -5.24 -4.58
C ALA A 48 -33.49 -4.73 -3.53
N GLY A 49 -33.60 -3.40 -3.43
CA GLY A 49 -34.54 -2.78 -2.50
C GLY A 49 -34.70 -1.27 -2.71
N PRO A 50 -35.63 -0.64 -1.97
CA PRO A 50 -35.98 0.77 -2.14
C PRO A 50 -34.87 1.74 -1.73
N GLY A 51 -33.89 1.27 -0.96
CA GLY A 51 -32.73 2.07 -0.59
C GLY A 51 -31.88 2.50 -1.80
N ALA A 52 -31.96 1.76 -2.91
CA ALA A 52 -31.25 2.07 -4.15
C ALA A 52 -31.72 3.38 -4.84
N ASP A 53 -32.86 3.92 -4.47
CA ASP A 53 -33.32 5.24 -4.93
C ASP A 53 -32.57 6.41 -4.24
N LYS A 54 -31.88 6.13 -3.15
CA LYS A 54 -31.09 7.12 -2.41
C LYS A 54 -29.70 7.28 -3.02
N GLU A 55 -29.06 8.41 -2.70
CA GLU A 55 -27.63 8.56 -3.00
C GLU A 55 -26.82 7.48 -2.26
N LYS A 56 -25.97 6.79 -3.00
CA LYS A 56 -25.13 5.73 -2.43
C LYS A 56 -23.93 6.27 -1.67
N TYR A 57 -23.44 5.52 -0.73
CA TYR A 57 -22.11 5.72 -0.14
C TYR A 57 -21.48 4.37 0.20
N PHE A 58 -20.40 4.04 -0.46
CA PHE A 58 -19.68 2.78 -0.28
C PHE A 58 -18.41 2.99 0.54
N LEU A 59 -18.42 2.49 1.78
CA LEU A 59 -17.27 2.50 2.67
C LEU A 59 -16.61 1.13 2.69
N LEU A 60 -15.29 1.15 2.78
CA LEU A 60 -14.49 -0.07 2.78
C LEU A 60 -13.36 0.04 3.81
N ASP A 61 -13.17 -1.01 4.61
CA ASP A 61 -11.97 -1.24 5.40
C ASP A 61 -11.09 -2.27 4.70
N MET A 62 -9.78 -2.18 4.89
CA MET A 62 -8.90 -3.28 4.55
C MET A 62 -9.22 -4.46 5.45
N PHE A 63 -9.68 -5.55 4.83
CA PHE A 63 -10.16 -6.70 5.57
C PHE A 63 -9.02 -7.47 6.25
N PRO A 64 -9.27 -8.04 7.45
CA PRO A 64 -8.22 -8.64 8.25
C PRO A 64 -7.81 -10.01 7.74
N TYR A 65 -6.54 -10.36 8.02
CA TYR A 65 -6.05 -11.72 7.94
C TYR A 65 -6.42 -12.51 9.23
N PRO A 66 -7.17 -13.63 9.16
CA PRO A 66 -7.63 -14.37 10.34
C PRO A 66 -6.49 -15.15 11.00
N SER A 67 -5.70 -14.49 11.84
CA SER A 67 -4.61 -15.10 12.61
C SER A 67 -5.05 -15.67 13.95
N GLY A 68 -4.38 -16.72 14.43
CA GLY A 68 -4.78 -17.66 15.50
C GLY A 68 -5.31 -17.12 16.83
N LYS A 69 -5.07 -15.86 17.23
CA LYS A 69 -5.61 -15.30 18.48
C LYS A 69 -6.65 -14.19 18.26
N GLY A 70 -7.05 -13.94 17.02
CA GLY A 70 -7.97 -12.85 16.70
C GLY A 70 -7.30 -11.48 16.70
N LEU A 71 -8.10 -10.44 16.99
CA LEU A 71 -7.71 -9.05 16.95
C LEU A 71 -6.95 -8.62 18.22
N HIS A 72 -6.07 -7.63 18.11
CA HIS A 72 -5.61 -6.80 19.21
C HIS A 72 -6.23 -5.40 19.09
N VAL A 73 -6.18 -4.59 20.15
CA VAL A 73 -6.84 -3.26 20.20
C VAL A 73 -6.39 -2.28 19.10
N GLY A 74 -5.30 -2.50 18.42
CA GLY A 74 -4.88 -1.67 17.30
C GLY A 74 -5.67 -1.89 16.00
N HIS A 75 -6.30 -3.06 15.81
CA HIS A 75 -7.10 -3.32 14.59
C HIS A 75 -8.43 -2.54 14.58
N PRO A 76 -9.19 -2.49 15.70
CA PRO A 76 -10.47 -1.79 15.73
C PRO A 76 -10.40 -0.29 15.46
N LEU A 77 -9.24 0.35 15.59
CA LEU A 77 -9.09 1.79 15.37
C LEU A 77 -9.66 2.25 14.01
N GLY A 78 -9.27 1.57 12.92
CA GLY A 78 -9.81 1.83 11.58
C GLY A 78 -11.30 1.47 11.49
N TYR A 79 -11.65 0.27 11.92
CA TYR A 79 -13.02 -0.25 11.81
C TYR A 79 -14.05 0.59 12.57
N ILE A 80 -13.72 1.05 13.78
CA ILE A 80 -14.59 1.94 14.55
C ILE A 80 -14.73 3.29 13.84
N ALA A 81 -13.62 3.84 13.34
CA ALA A 81 -13.65 5.11 12.62
C ALA A 81 -14.52 5.04 11.35
N THR A 82 -14.38 3.98 10.57
CA THR A 82 -15.21 3.73 9.38
C THR A 82 -16.67 3.55 9.77
N ASP A 83 -16.95 2.83 10.86
CA ASP A 83 -18.34 2.65 11.35
C ASP A 83 -18.97 3.95 11.82
N VAL A 84 -18.21 4.83 12.46
CA VAL A 84 -18.70 6.17 12.82
C VAL A 84 -19.11 6.96 11.57
N VAL A 85 -18.30 6.93 10.53
CA VAL A 85 -18.63 7.57 9.26
C VAL A 85 -19.83 6.88 8.60
N ALA A 86 -19.92 5.55 8.63
CA ALA A 86 -21.04 4.80 8.07
C ALA A 86 -22.37 5.18 8.73
N ARG A 87 -22.41 5.21 10.07
CA ARG A 87 -23.62 5.60 10.84
C ARG A 87 -23.99 7.04 10.60
N PHE A 88 -23.04 7.96 10.70
CA PHE A 88 -23.27 9.37 10.38
C PHE A 88 -23.81 9.57 8.96
N THR A 89 -23.18 8.93 7.98
CA THR A 89 -23.60 9.05 6.56
C THR A 89 -25.01 8.51 6.35
N ARG A 90 -25.39 7.40 7.02
CA ARG A 90 -26.75 6.86 6.97
C ARG A 90 -27.74 7.86 7.56
N MET A 91 -27.41 8.52 8.65
CA MET A 91 -28.22 9.59 9.26
C MET A 91 -28.29 10.88 8.38
N THR A 92 -27.52 10.97 7.30
CA THR A 92 -27.71 12.01 6.25
C THR A 92 -28.62 11.55 5.10
N GLY A 93 -29.30 10.41 5.23
CA GLY A 93 -30.28 9.91 4.28
C GLY A 93 -29.72 9.09 3.12
N LYS A 94 -28.45 8.67 3.15
CA LYS A 94 -27.83 7.89 2.08
C LYS A 94 -28.04 6.38 2.23
N ASN A 95 -27.96 5.66 1.11
CA ASN A 95 -27.83 4.21 1.07
C ASN A 95 -26.36 3.85 1.29
N VAL A 96 -26.06 3.24 2.42
CA VAL A 96 -24.69 3.00 2.87
C VAL A 96 -24.33 1.52 2.78
N LEU A 97 -23.39 1.17 1.90
CA LEU A 97 -22.78 -0.15 1.85
C LEU A 97 -21.53 -0.15 2.73
N TYR A 98 -21.56 -0.96 3.79
CA TYR A 98 -20.46 -1.22 4.68
C TYR A 98 -20.51 -2.67 5.14
N THR A 99 -19.45 -3.42 4.95
CA THR A 99 -19.36 -4.84 5.32
C THR A 99 -17.91 -5.24 5.59
N MET A 100 -17.70 -6.49 6.03
CA MET A 100 -16.38 -7.03 6.36
C MET A 100 -16.24 -8.45 5.82
N GLY A 101 -15.08 -8.72 5.21
CA GLY A 101 -14.65 -10.06 4.80
C GLY A 101 -13.36 -10.48 5.49
N TYR A 102 -12.77 -11.57 4.98
CA TYR A 102 -11.58 -12.18 5.57
C TYR A 102 -10.60 -12.59 4.49
N ASP A 103 -9.38 -12.06 4.57
CA ASP A 103 -8.26 -12.50 3.72
C ASP A 103 -7.65 -13.77 4.31
N ALA A 104 -8.07 -14.92 3.80
CA ALA A 104 -7.97 -16.19 4.52
C ALA A 104 -6.95 -17.19 3.94
N PHE A 105 -6.37 -16.93 2.77
CA PHE A 105 -5.20 -17.65 2.28
C PHE A 105 -3.91 -17.08 2.86
N GLY A 106 -2.84 -17.87 2.84
CA GLY A 106 -1.51 -17.37 3.17
C GLY A 106 -0.67 -18.28 4.05
N LEU A 107 0.58 -17.88 4.21
CA LEU A 107 1.63 -18.65 4.87
C LEU A 107 1.38 -19.02 6.33
N PRO A 108 0.80 -18.18 7.21
CA PRO A 108 0.65 -18.54 8.62
C PRO A 108 -0.23 -19.77 8.86
N ALA A 109 -1.32 -19.94 8.10
CA ALA A 109 -2.19 -21.11 8.20
C ALA A 109 -1.51 -22.36 7.66
N GLU A 110 -0.76 -22.24 6.56
CA GLU A 110 0.03 -23.35 6.01
C GLU A 110 1.14 -23.81 6.98
N GLN A 111 1.88 -22.87 7.58
CA GLN A 111 2.91 -23.23 8.58
C GLN A 111 2.32 -23.92 9.81
N TYR A 112 1.12 -23.52 10.23
CA TYR A 112 0.42 -24.21 11.29
C TYR A 112 0.05 -25.64 10.86
N ALA A 113 -0.44 -25.83 9.64
CA ALA A 113 -0.75 -27.12 9.07
C ALA A 113 0.49 -28.03 8.97
N VAL A 114 1.64 -27.51 8.51
CA VAL A 114 2.92 -28.24 8.47
C VAL A 114 3.35 -28.74 9.85
N THR A 115 3.12 -27.90 10.90
CA THR A 115 3.53 -28.25 12.27
C THR A 115 2.59 -29.22 12.96
N THR A 116 1.30 -29.16 12.64
CA THR A 116 0.24 -29.90 13.36
C THR A 116 -0.34 -31.08 12.59
N GLY A 117 -0.13 -31.15 11.29
CA GLY A 117 -0.78 -32.09 10.37
C GLY A 117 -2.26 -31.82 10.14
N GLN A 118 -2.81 -30.69 10.65
CA GLN A 118 -4.21 -30.31 10.48
C GLN A 118 -4.39 -29.54 9.18
N HIS A 119 -5.47 -29.83 8.44
CA HIS A 119 -5.80 -29.09 7.22
C HIS A 119 -5.92 -27.59 7.48
N PRO A 120 -5.28 -26.69 6.67
CA PRO A 120 -5.26 -25.25 6.89
C PRO A 120 -6.65 -24.62 6.99
N ARG A 121 -7.63 -25.14 6.21
CA ARG A 121 -9.03 -24.68 6.24
C ARG A 121 -9.65 -24.74 7.63
N ILE A 122 -9.41 -25.82 8.37
CA ILE A 122 -10.00 -26.03 9.71
C ILE A 122 -9.57 -24.92 10.67
N SER A 123 -8.26 -24.66 10.73
CA SER A 123 -7.72 -23.60 11.59
C SER A 123 -8.15 -22.21 11.12
N THR A 124 -8.22 -22.00 9.82
CA THR A 124 -8.62 -20.72 9.21
C THR A 124 -10.08 -20.40 9.49
N GLU A 125 -10.99 -21.36 9.30
CA GLU A 125 -12.43 -21.20 9.60
C GLU A 125 -12.68 -20.95 11.09
N ALA A 126 -11.98 -21.64 11.97
CA ALA A 126 -12.04 -21.38 13.41
C ALA A 126 -11.56 -19.95 13.76
N ASN A 127 -10.50 -19.47 13.12
CA ASN A 127 -9.99 -18.11 13.30
C ASN A 127 -10.97 -17.05 12.75
N ILE A 128 -11.59 -17.30 11.58
CA ILE A 128 -12.65 -16.45 11.02
C ILE A 128 -13.83 -16.37 11.99
N ALA A 129 -14.29 -17.50 12.53
CA ALA A 129 -15.40 -17.52 13.47
C ALA A 129 -15.10 -16.70 14.73
N ASN A 130 -13.90 -16.82 15.30
CA ASN A 130 -13.48 -16.02 16.45
C ASN A 130 -13.41 -14.52 16.12
N MET A 131 -12.82 -14.17 14.98
CA MET A 131 -12.70 -12.78 14.56
C MET A 131 -14.05 -12.14 14.26
N ARG A 132 -14.97 -12.88 13.62
CA ARG A 132 -16.36 -12.47 13.40
C ARG A 132 -17.07 -12.19 14.72
N ARG A 133 -16.88 -13.04 15.73
CA ARG A 133 -17.43 -12.82 17.09
C ARG A 133 -16.87 -11.52 17.70
N GLN A 134 -15.56 -11.29 17.61
CA GLN A 134 -14.92 -10.08 18.13
C GLN A 134 -15.42 -8.82 17.44
N LEU A 135 -15.53 -8.83 16.11
CA LEU A 135 -16.05 -7.70 15.30
C LEU A 135 -17.53 -7.43 15.59
N ARG A 136 -18.35 -8.50 15.76
CA ARG A 136 -19.75 -8.35 16.14
C ARG A 136 -19.88 -7.62 17.47
N ARG A 137 -19.04 -7.97 18.46
CA ARG A 137 -19.05 -7.31 19.77
C ARG A 137 -18.72 -5.82 19.74
N LEU A 138 -18.01 -5.33 18.72
CA LEU A 138 -17.83 -3.90 18.48
C LEU A 138 -19.12 -3.18 18.08
N GLY A 139 -20.14 -3.90 17.64
CA GLY A 139 -21.39 -3.33 17.15
C GLY A 139 -21.23 -2.55 15.86
N LEU A 140 -20.39 -3.04 14.93
CA LEU A 140 -20.18 -2.41 13.62
C LEU A 140 -21.44 -2.53 12.75
N SER A 141 -21.77 -1.47 12.02
CA SER A 141 -22.98 -1.41 11.18
C SER A 141 -22.80 -2.09 9.81
N HIS A 142 -22.27 -3.32 9.85
CA HIS A 142 -22.06 -4.14 8.68
C HIS A 142 -23.35 -4.72 8.12
N ASP A 143 -23.45 -4.83 6.79
CA ASP A 143 -24.44 -5.68 6.13
C ASP A 143 -23.92 -7.14 6.13
N PRO A 144 -24.46 -8.04 6.98
CA PRO A 144 -23.92 -9.39 7.13
C PRO A 144 -24.17 -10.27 5.89
N ARG A 145 -25.10 -9.89 5.01
CA ARG A 145 -25.43 -10.62 3.79
C ARG A 145 -24.28 -10.59 2.77
N ARG A 146 -23.31 -9.66 2.94
CA ARG A 146 -22.23 -9.38 2.00
C ARG A 146 -20.85 -9.84 2.49
N SER A 147 -20.79 -10.43 3.69
CA SER A 147 -19.55 -10.97 4.25
C SER A 147 -19.05 -12.16 3.45
N LEU A 148 -17.75 -12.24 3.20
CA LEU A 148 -17.11 -13.31 2.45
C LEU A 148 -15.71 -13.62 3.02
N ALA A 149 -15.16 -14.76 2.62
CA ALA A 149 -13.76 -15.10 2.85
C ALA A 149 -13.09 -15.47 1.51
N THR A 150 -11.83 -15.11 1.32
CA THR A 150 -11.10 -15.43 0.08
C THR A 150 -10.96 -16.92 -0.18
N ILE A 151 -11.20 -17.78 0.84
CA ILE A 151 -11.22 -19.25 0.74
C ILE A 151 -12.59 -19.85 0.37
N ASP A 152 -13.62 -19.03 0.26
CA ASP A 152 -14.94 -19.50 -0.16
C ASP A 152 -14.85 -19.98 -1.62
N VAL A 153 -15.44 -21.14 -1.91
CA VAL A 153 -15.34 -21.78 -3.22
C VAL A 153 -15.83 -20.87 -4.34
N ASP A 154 -16.97 -20.17 -4.09
CA ASP A 154 -17.54 -19.22 -5.04
C ASP A 154 -16.65 -17.99 -5.25
N TYR A 155 -15.93 -17.58 -4.20
CA TYR A 155 -14.98 -16.49 -4.30
C TYR A 155 -13.75 -16.90 -5.13
N VAL A 156 -13.19 -18.07 -4.88
CA VAL A 156 -12.06 -18.64 -5.63
C VAL A 156 -12.39 -18.73 -7.12
N ARG A 157 -13.62 -19.15 -7.47
CA ARG A 157 -14.09 -19.18 -8.86
C ARG A 157 -13.88 -17.86 -9.58
N TRP A 158 -14.24 -16.75 -8.94
CA TRP A 158 -14.14 -15.42 -9.54
C TRP A 158 -12.71 -14.87 -9.54
N THR A 159 -11.90 -15.18 -8.54
CA THR A 159 -10.45 -14.90 -8.59
C THR A 159 -9.81 -15.58 -9.81
N GLN A 160 -10.13 -16.85 -10.03
CA GLN A 160 -9.65 -17.62 -11.18
C GLN A 160 -10.18 -17.07 -12.50
N TRP A 161 -11.46 -16.64 -12.53
CA TRP A 161 -12.03 -16.00 -13.70
C TRP A 161 -11.32 -14.70 -14.06
N ILE A 162 -11.01 -13.84 -13.09
CA ILE A 162 -10.23 -12.61 -13.33
C ILE A 162 -8.84 -12.96 -13.87
N PHE A 163 -8.18 -13.96 -13.28
CA PHE A 163 -6.90 -14.41 -13.81
C PHE A 163 -7.00 -14.81 -15.28
N LEU A 164 -8.05 -15.54 -15.69
CA LEU A 164 -8.29 -15.90 -17.10
C LEU A 164 -8.51 -14.65 -17.98
N GLN A 165 -9.20 -13.62 -17.49
CA GLN A 165 -9.34 -12.35 -18.23
C GLN A 165 -7.97 -11.71 -18.49
N VAL A 166 -7.12 -11.66 -17.46
CA VAL A 166 -5.75 -11.12 -17.59
C VAL A 166 -4.90 -12.00 -18.53
N PHE A 167 -4.96 -13.32 -18.40
CA PHE A 167 -4.21 -14.27 -19.24
C PHE A 167 -4.63 -14.17 -20.70
N ASN A 168 -5.92 -14.02 -20.98
CA ASN A 168 -6.46 -13.90 -22.35
C ASN A 168 -6.37 -12.48 -22.92
N SER A 169 -5.56 -11.62 -22.29
CA SER A 169 -5.38 -10.23 -22.70
C SER A 169 -3.93 -9.88 -22.99
N TRP A 170 -3.75 -8.85 -23.80
CA TRP A 170 -2.48 -8.17 -24.05
C TRP A 170 -2.65 -6.66 -23.94
N PHE A 171 -1.58 -5.93 -23.70
CA PHE A 171 -1.62 -4.47 -23.67
C PHE A 171 -1.36 -3.90 -25.06
N ASP A 172 -2.36 -3.23 -25.63
CA ASP A 172 -2.24 -2.52 -26.89
C ASP A 172 -1.92 -1.06 -26.63
N PRO A 173 -0.69 -0.58 -26.91
CA PRO A 173 -0.30 0.82 -26.66
C PRO A 173 -1.07 1.83 -27.52
N GLU A 174 -1.65 1.39 -28.66
CA GLU A 174 -2.39 2.26 -29.58
C GLU A 174 -3.91 2.24 -29.33
N ALA A 175 -4.40 1.32 -28.50
CA ALA A 175 -5.82 1.23 -28.20
C ALA A 175 -6.30 2.46 -27.42
N PRO A 176 -7.42 3.09 -27.81
CA PRO A 176 -7.98 4.20 -27.03
C PRO A 176 -8.45 3.71 -25.66
N ARG A 177 -8.16 4.50 -24.62
CA ARG A 177 -8.66 4.23 -23.26
C ARG A 177 -10.16 4.53 -23.20
N ARG A 178 -10.92 3.72 -22.45
CA ARG A 178 -12.36 3.90 -22.27
C ARG A 178 -12.75 5.19 -21.53
N ASP A 179 -11.86 5.70 -20.68
CA ASP A 179 -12.02 6.99 -20.00
C ASP A 179 -11.75 8.22 -20.88
N GLY A 180 -11.34 8.02 -22.12
CA GLY A 180 -11.02 9.09 -23.08
C GLY A 180 -9.71 9.84 -22.80
N ARG A 181 -8.90 9.39 -21.85
CA ARG A 181 -7.67 10.06 -21.38
C ARG A 181 -6.41 9.64 -22.14
N GLY A 182 -6.54 9.19 -23.37
CA GLY A 182 -5.39 8.83 -24.21
C GLY A 182 -5.45 7.41 -24.75
N LYS A 183 -4.27 6.81 -24.94
CA LYS A 183 -4.09 5.48 -25.50
C LYS A 183 -3.42 4.55 -24.47
N GLY A 184 -3.41 3.27 -24.79
CA GLY A 184 -2.81 2.19 -23.99
C GLY A 184 -3.87 1.50 -23.13
N ALA A 185 -4.35 0.33 -23.56
CA ALA A 185 -5.39 -0.43 -22.88
C ALA A 185 -5.23 -1.94 -23.12
N ALA A 186 -5.70 -2.75 -22.16
CA ALA A 186 -5.85 -4.18 -22.37
C ALA A 186 -6.85 -4.49 -23.48
N ARG A 187 -6.53 -5.48 -24.31
CA ARG A 187 -7.39 -6.02 -25.37
C ARG A 187 -7.35 -7.53 -25.36
N PRO A 188 -8.39 -8.21 -25.85
CA PRO A 188 -8.38 -9.65 -26.00
C PRO A 188 -7.23 -10.12 -26.92
N VAL A 189 -6.64 -11.28 -26.61
CA VAL A 189 -5.57 -11.91 -27.42
C VAL A 189 -6.04 -12.20 -28.84
N SER A 190 -7.35 -12.40 -29.08
CA SER A 190 -7.90 -12.56 -30.43
C SER A 190 -7.59 -11.35 -31.32
N GLU A 191 -7.69 -10.12 -30.79
CA GLU A 191 -7.34 -8.90 -31.53
C GLU A 191 -5.83 -8.84 -31.85
N LEU A 192 -4.98 -9.31 -30.93
CA LEU A 192 -3.54 -9.41 -31.17
C LEU A 192 -3.23 -10.33 -32.35
N ARG A 193 -3.90 -11.50 -32.38
CA ARG A 193 -3.71 -12.48 -33.48
C ARG A 193 -4.03 -11.83 -34.83
N ASP A 194 -5.12 -11.09 -34.92
CA ASP A 194 -5.51 -10.39 -36.16
C ASP A 194 -4.49 -9.29 -36.54
N LYS A 195 -3.96 -8.56 -35.56
CA LYS A 195 -2.96 -7.52 -35.77
C LYS A 195 -1.59 -8.08 -36.19
N LEU A 196 -1.20 -9.24 -35.64
CA LEU A 196 0.01 -9.98 -36.08
C LEU A 196 -0.17 -10.50 -37.51
N ALA A 197 -1.32 -11.10 -37.82
CA ALA A 197 -1.63 -11.61 -39.14
C ALA A 197 -1.70 -10.53 -40.22
N SER A 198 -2.18 -9.32 -39.87
CA SER A 198 -2.22 -8.16 -40.79
C SER A 198 -0.90 -7.36 -40.84
N GLY A 199 0.08 -7.67 -39.99
CA GLY A 199 1.35 -6.93 -39.91
C GLY A 199 1.24 -5.57 -39.20
N GLN A 200 0.11 -5.27 -38.54
CA GLN A 200 -0.04 -4.05 -37.72
C GLN A 200 0.81 -4.09 -36.45
N VAL A 201 1.00 -5.29 -35.89
CA VAL A 201 1.95 -5.55 -34.82
C VAL A 201 3.09 -6.40 -35.39
N PRO A 202 4.34 -5.95 -35.29
CA PRO A 202 5.48 -6.71 -35.80
C PRO A 202 5.70 -7.99 -34.98
N VAL A 203 5.98 -9.09 -35.64
CA VAL A 203 6.38 -10.35 -34.99
C VAL A 203 7.79 -10.18 -34.42
N PRO A 204 8.05 -10.52 -33.16
CA PRO A 204 9.39 -10.46 -32.58
C PRO A 204 10.44 -11.20 -33.43
N GLY A 205 11.61 -10.58 -33.61
CA GLY A 205 12.67 -11.12 -34.47
C GLY A 205 12.43 -10.96 -35.97
N GLY A 206 11.41 -10.16 -36.40
CA GLY A 206 11.14 -9.87 -37.82
C GLY A 206 10.66 -11.10 -38.63
N ARG A 207 10.15 -12.15 -37.98
CA ARG A 207 9.62 -13.37 -38.59
C ARG A 207 8.29 -13.08 -39.31
N ASP A 208 7.97 -13.83 -40.34
CA ASP A 208 6.66 -13.75 -40.99
C ASP A 208 5.63 -14.61 -40.24
N TRP A 209 4.54 -14.02 -39.81
CA TRP A 209 3.47 -14.68 -39.06
C TRP A 209 2.88 -15.89 -39.80
N ALA A 210 2.64 -15.76 -41.08
CA ALA A 210 2.04 -16.81 -41.90
C ALA A 210 2.96 -18.04 -42.09
N GLY A 211 4.27 -17.83 -41.91
CA GLY A 211 5.28 -18.89 -42.00
C GLY A 211 5.52 -19.63 -40.70
N LEU A 212 4.94 -19.19 -39.57
CA LEU A 212 5.12 -19.82 -38.26
C LEU A 212 4.20 -21.02 -38.09
N SER A 213 4.71 -22.07 -37.43
CA SER A 213 3.91 -23.19 -36.96
C SER A 213 2.92 -22.73 -35.87
N ALA A 214 1.91 -23.52 -35.56
CA ALA A 214 0.94 -23.23 -34.52
C ALA A 214 1.61 -23.03 -33.11
N ALA A 215 2.63 -23.85 -32.82
CA ALA A 215 3.39 -23.72 -31.57
C ALA A 215 4.19 -22.42 -31.53
N GLU A 216 4.87 -22.03 -32.61
CA GLU A 216 5.59 -20.74 -32.68
C GLU A 216 4.66 -19.55 -32.64
N GLN A 217 3.44 -19.62 -33.22
CA GLN A 217 2.44 -18.60 -33.10
C GLN A 217 1.95 -18.46 -31.65
N ALA A 218 1.77 -19.58 -30.94
CA ALA A 218 1.42 -19.56 -29.51
C ALA A 218 2.52 -18.89 -28.67
N GLU A 219 3.80 -19.24 -28.91
CA GLU A 219 4.95 -18.63 -28.24
C GLU A 219 5.00 -17.10 -28.47
N VAL A 220 4.76 -16.65 -29.71
CA VAL A 220 4.69 -15.23 -30.04
C VAL A 220 3.56 -14.56 -29.25
N ILE A 221 2.37 -15.13 -29.23
CA ILE A 221 1.23 -14.60 -28.47
C ILE A 221 1.57 -14.51 -26.99
N ASP A 222 2.15 -15.55 -26.40
CA ASP A 222 2.50 -15.61 -24.98
C ASP A 222 3.52 -14.52 -24.59
N SER A 223 4.38 -14.11 -25.53
CA SER A 223 5.30 -13.00 -25.32
C SER A 223 4.62 -11.64 -25.13
N PHE A 224 3.35 -11.50 -25.52
CA PHE A 224 2.55 -10.28 -25.39
C PHE A 224 1.52 -10.34 -24.26
N ARG A 225 1.17 -11.52 -23.74
CA ARG A 225 0.15 -11.67 -22.69
C ARG A 225 0.43 -10.82 -21.45
N LEU A 226 -0.61 -10.36 -20.79
CA LEU A 226 -0.52 -9.67 -19.50
C LEU A 226 -0.15 -10.61 -18.35
N ALA A 227 -0.61 -11.87 -18.38
CA ALA A 227 -0.11 -12.92 -17.51
C ALA A 227 0.68 -13.93 -18.36
N TYR A 228 1.92 -14.20 -18.00
CA TYR A 228 2.83 -15.01 -18.79
C TYR A 228 3.78 -15.81 -17.92
N VAL A 229 4.37 -16.84 -18.48
CA VAL A 229 5.38 -17.67 -17.83
C VAL A 229 6.78 -17.22 -18.25
N SER A 230 7.67 -17.06 -17.28
CA SER A 230 9.05 -16.70 -17.52
C SER A 230 9.99 -17.45 -16.58
N ASN A 231 11.21 -17.68 -17.03
CA ASN A 231 12.29 -18.12 -16.16
C ASN A 231 12.83 -16.90 -15.40
N ALA A 232 12.37 -16.74 -14.16
CA ALA A 232 12.74 -15.61 -13.29
C ALA A 232 13.86 -16.02 -12.32
N PRO A 233 14.84 -15.14 -12.04
CA PRO A 233 15.83 -15.38 -11.00
C PRO A 233 15.16 -15.29 -9.62
N VAL A 234 15.28 -16.36 -8.84
CA VAL A 234 14.71 -16.50 -7.49
C VAL A 234 15.78 -16.96 -6.50
N ASN A 235 15.52 -16.71 -5.21
CA ASN A 235 16.36 -17.21 -4.12
C ASN A 235 15.87 -18.60 -3.67
N TRP A 236 16.46 -19.63 -4.20
CA TRP A 236 16.12 -21.03 -3.89
C TRP A 236 16.82 -21.51 -2.63
N CYS A 237 16.09 -22.06 -1.68
CA CYS A 237 16.62 -22.69 -0.46
C CYS A 237 16.27 -24.18 -0.41
N PRO A 238 17.16 -25.10 -0.81
CA PRO A 238 16.90 -26.54 -0.81
C PRO A 238 16.53 -27.10 0.56
N GLY A 239 17.23 -26.64 1.61
CA GLY A 239 16.99 -27.10 2.98
C GLY A 239 15.61 -26.75 3.52
N LEU A 240 14.97 -25.68 2.99
CA LEU A 240 13.59 -25.30 3.28
C LEU A 240 12.61 -25.77 2.19
N GLY A 241 13.10 -26.23 1.03
CA GLY A 241 12.27 -26.63 -0.09
C GLY A 241 11.41 -25.51 -0.70
N THR A 242 11.83 -24.25 -0.57
CA THR A 242 11.04 -23.11 -1.00
C THR A 242 11.90 -21.99 -1.56
N VAL A 243 11.27 -21.13 -2.36
CA VAL A 243 11.83 -19.85 -2.80
C VAL A 243 11.63 -18.81 -1.71
N LEU A 244 12.64 -18.01 -1.46
CA LEU A 244 12.66 -16.96 -0.44
C LEU A 244 12.59 -15.57 -1.07
N ALA A 245 11.91 -14.64 -0.39
CA ALA A 245 12.01 -13.22 -0.69
C ALA A 245 13.41 -12.69 -0.33
N ASN A 246 13.81 -11.55 -0.91
CA ASN A 246 15.13 -10.98 -0.63
C ASN A 246 15.34 -10.66 0.86
N GLU A 247 14.27 -10.27 1.55
CA GLU A 247 14.26 -9.94 2.97
C GLU A 247 14.42 -11.16 3.89
N GLU A 248 14.22 -12.38 3.36
CA GLU A 248 14.37 -13.65 4.07
C GLU A 248 15.79 -14.25 3.91
N VAL A 249 16.68 -13.55 3.19
CA VAL A 249 18.07 -13.97 2.94
C VAL A 249 19.01 -13.04 3.69
N THR A 250 19.90 -13.64 4.51
CA THR A 250 20.90 -12.89 5.25
C THR A 250 22.04 -12.39 4.33
N ALA A 251 22.84 -11.44 4.82
CA ALA A 251 23.99 -10.92 4.09
C ALA A 251 25.02 -12.01 3.72
N GLU A 252 25.03 -13.13 4.46
CA GLU A 252 25.91 -14.27 4.21
C GLU A 252 25.34 -15.25 3.17
N GLY A 253 24.22 -14.90 2.52
CA GLY A 253 23.58 -15.75 1.51
C GLY A 253 22.88 -16.99 2.12
N ARG A 254 22.35 -16.86 3.33
CA ARG A 254 21.65 -17.94 4.04
C ARG A 254 20.22 -17.54 4.38
N SER A 255 19.36 -18.54 4.56
CA SER A 255 18.01 -18.29 5.03
C SER A 255 18.01 -17.76 6.46
N GLU A 256 17.22 -16.72 6.74
CA GLU A 256 17.01 -16.21 8.11
C GLU A 256 16.50 -17.32 9.04
N ARG A 257 15.65 -18.19 8.51
CA ARG A 257 15.08 -19.34 9.22
C ARG A 257 15.84 -20.61 8.86
N GLY A 258 16.40 -21.28 9.85
CA GLY A 258 17.12 -22.54 9.68
C GLY A 258 18.58 -22.39 9.23
N ASN A 259 19.01 -21.18 8.87
CA ASN A 259 20.38 -20.86 8.48
C ASN A 259 20.93 -21.77 7.35
N TYR A 260 20.08 -22.13 6.38
CA TYR A 260 20.44 -22.93 5.22
C TYR A 260 21.04 -22.09 4.09
N PRO A 261 21.92 -22.68 3.23
CA PRO A 261 22.38 -22.02 2.03
C PRO A 261 21.23 -21.61 1.11
N VAL A 262 21.36 -20.47 0.46
CA VAL A 262 20.39 -19.96 -0.52
C VAL A 262 21.09 -19.75 -1.85
N PHE A 263 20.51 -20.28 -2.92
CA PHE A 263 21.06 -20.24 -4.25
C PHE A 263 20.18 -19.38 -5.18
N LYS A 264 20.79 -18.53 -5.99
CA LYS A 264 20.06 -17.85 -7.06
C LYS A 264 19.89 -18.79 -8.25
N ARG A 265 18.64 -19.02 -8.64
CA ARG A 265 18.29 -19.88 -9.76
C ARG A 265 17.24 -19.25 -10.65
N ASN A 266 17.29 -19.53 -11.93
CA ASN A 266 16.20 -19.21 -12.84
C ASN A 266 15.19 -20.36 -12.77
N LEU A 267 14.00 -20.06 -12.25
CA LEU A 267 12.90 -21.01 -12.16
C LEU A 267 11.70 -20.49 -12.94
N ARG A 268 10.96 -21.42 -13.52
CA ARG A 268 9.71 -21.11 -14.23
C ARG A 268 8.69 -20.54 -13.24
N GLN A 269 8.24 -19.30 -13.49
CA GLN A 269 7.34 -18.54 -12.64
C GLN A 269 6.26 -17.87 -13.48
N TRP A 270 5.05 -17.76 -12.93
CA TRP A 270 4.03 -16.86 -13.46
C TRP A 270 4.36 -15.43 -13.12
N MET A 271 4.23 -14.57 -14.12
CA MET A 271 4.47 -13.13 -14.02
C MET A 271 3.24 -12.38 -14.52
N MET A 272 2.94 -11.24 -13.92
CA MET A 272 1.97 -10.28 -14.44
C MET A 272 2.66 -9.02 -14.91
N ARG A 273 2.35 -8.59 -16.13
CA ARG A 273 2.98 -7.45 -16.83
C ARG A 273 2.43 -6.12 -16.33
N ILE A 274 2.56 -5.88 -15.03
CA ILE A 274 2.14 -4.62 -14.39
C ILE A 274 2.91 -3.42 -14.95
N THR A 275 4.13 -3.62 -15.46
CA THR A 275 4.94 -2.56 -16.10
C THR A 275 4.27 -1.96 -17.32
N ALA A 276 3.44 -2.71 -18.04
CA ALA A 276 2.66 -2.18 -19.16
C ALA A 276 1.67 -1.06 -18.75
N TYR A 277 1.29 -1.05 -17.49
CA TYR A 277 0.42 -0.02 -16.90
C TYR A 277 1.18 1.07 -16.15
N GLY A 278 2.53 1.08 -16.20
CA GLY A 278 3.36 1.98 -15.41
C GLY A 278 2.97 3.46 -15.52
N ASP A 279 2.76 3.96 -16.73
CA ASP A 279 2.31 5.34 -16.97
C ASP A 279 0.93 5.60 -16.34
N ARG A 280 -0.05 4.74 -16.63
CA ARG A 280 -1.41 4.87 -16.10
C ARG A 280 -1.46 4.77 -14.58
N LEU A 281 -0.68 3.88 -13.98
CA LEU A 281 -0.59 3.76 -12.52
C LEU A 281 0.00 5.02 -11.87
N ALA A 282 0.90 5.72 -12.55
CA ALA A 282 1.48 6.98 -12.06
C ALA A 282 0.56 8.19 -12.32
N GLU A 283 0.02 8.33 -13.53
CA GLU A 283 -0.78 9.48 -13.97
C GLU A 283 -2.16 9.51 -13.32
N ASP A 284 -2.82 8.35 -13.21
CA ASP A 284 -4.19 8.26 -12.69
C ASP A 284 -4.26 8.53 -11.17
N LEU A 285 -3.12 8.61 -10.46
CA LEU A 285 -3.08 9.10 -9.06
C LEU A 285 -3.62 10.53 -8.91
N ASP A 286 -3.64 11.32 -9.99
CA ASP A 286 -4.20 12.67 -9.99
C ASP A 286 -5.74 12.68 -10.03
N THR A 287 -6.37 11.54 -10.29
CA THR A 287 -7.84 11.39 -10.33
C THR A 287 -8.46 10.96 -9.01
N VAL A 288 -7.65 10.59 -8.02
CA VAL A 288 -8.09 10.06 -6.73
C VAL A 288 -7.76 11.01 -5.57
N ASP A 289 -8.63 11.01 -4.54
CA ASP A 289 -8.44 11.78 -3.31
C ASP A 289 -7.68 10.95 -2.28
N TRP A 290 -6.38 10.78 -2.53
CA TRP A 290 -5.48 10.02 -1.68
C TRP A 290 -4.47 10.93 -0.98
N PRO A 291 -3.96 10.53 0.21
CA PRO A 291 -2.89 11.26 0.87
C PRO A 291 -1.67 11.43 -0.04
N GLU A 292 -1.13 12.64 -0.14
CA GLU A 292 0.03 12.94 -0.99
C GLU A 292 1.25 12.05 -0.69
N LYS A 293 1.42 11.66 0.58
CA LYS A 293 2.45 10.71 1.00
C LYS A 293 2.31 9.36 0.26
N VAL A 294 1.09 8.84 0.15
CA VAL A 294 0.83 7.55 -0.54
C VAL A 294 1.02 7.70 -2.04
N LYS A 295 0.53 8.79 -2.65
CA LYS A 295 0.77 9.07 -4.07
C LYS A 295 2.26 9.15 -4.38
N LEU A 296 3.04 9.82 -3.53
CA LEU A 296 4.48 9.92 -3.67
C LEU A 296 5.16 8.55 -3.52
N MET A 297 4.73 7.74 -2.55
CA MET A 297 5.26 6.38 -2.38
C MET A 297 5.02 5.53 -3.63
N GLN A 298 3.82 5.57 -4.21
CA GLN A 298 3.53 4.84 -5.45
C GLN A 298 4.33 5.36 -6.64
N ARG A 299 4.39 6.68 -6.84
CA ARG A 299 5.22 7.27 -7.92
C ARG A 299 6.70 6.89 -7.80
N ASN A 300 7.24 6.93 -6.59
CA ASN A 300 8.62 6.53 -6.34
C ASN A 300 8.84 5.03 -6.57
N TRP A 301 7.88 4.19 -6.20
CA TRP A 301 7.94 2.74 -6.43
C TRP A 301 7.87 2.40 -7.91
N ILE A 302 6.95 3.02 -8.64
CA ILE A 302 6.86 2.91 -10.11
C ILE A 302 8.16 3.41 -10.73
N GLY A 303 8.70 4.52 -10.23
CA GLY A 303 10.00 5.05 -10.64
C GLY A 303 10.07 5.30 -12.14
N ARG A 304 9.03 5.93 -12.71
CA ARG A 304 8.98 6.33 -14.11
C ARG A 304 10.14 7.26 -14.43
N SER A 305 10.89 6.93 -15.44
CA SER A 305 12.08 7.67 -15.86
C SER A 305 12.10 7.85 -17.37
N GLU A 306 12.25 9.08 -17.80
CA GLU A 306 12.38 9.44 -19.21
C GLU A 306 13.85 9.60 -19.59
N GLY A 307 14.22 8.98 -20.68
CA GLY A 307 15.60 8.99 -21.16
C GLY A 307 15.71 8.56 -22.62
N SER A 308 16.81 7.95 -22.95
CA SER A 308 17.07 7.40 -24.27
C SER A 308 17.71 6.03 -24.20
N GLU A 309 17.29 5.14 -25.08
CA GLU A 309 18.10 3.98 -25.44
C GLU A 309 19.14 4.44 -26.47
N VAL A 310 20.39 4.12 -26.20
CA VAL A 310 21.53 4.47 -27.07
C VAL A 310 22.25 3.19 -27.46
N THR A 311 22.50 3.02 -28.73
CA THR A 311 23.16 1.83 -29.29
C THR A 311 24.63 2.12 -29.59
N PHE A 312 25.51 1.36 -28.94
CA PHE A 312 26.95 1.35 -29.19
C PHE A 312 27.30 0.14 -30.04
N ALA A 313 27.96 0.35 -31.15
CA ALA A 313 28.54 -0.76 -31.90
C ALA A 313 29.71 -1.36 -31.09
N VAL A 314 29.79 -2.70 -31.02
CA VAL A 314 30.88 -3.43 -30.33
C VAL A 314 31.52 -4.37 -31.35
N PRO A 315 32.53 -3.91 -32.08
CA PRO A 315 33.19 -4.72 -33.09
C PRO A 315 33.80 -6.00 -32.51
N GLY A 316 33.57 -7.11 -33.19
CA GLY A 316 34.11 -8.43 -32.83
C GLY A 316 33.37 -9.14 -31.67
N ALA A 317 32.29 -8.60 -31.15
CA ALA A 317 31.51 -9.23 -30.08
C ALA A 317 30.33 -10.11 -30.60
N GLY A 318 30.15 -10.25 -31.91
CA GLY A 318 29.14 -11.11 -32.51
C GLY A 318 29.43 -12.62 -32.38
N GLN A 319 28.41 -13.45 -32.43
CA GLN A 319 28.59 -14.91 -32.47
C GLN A 319 29.09 -15.34 -33.90
N GLY A 320 30.36 -15.71 -33.98
CA GLY A 320 31.05 -16.07 -35.23
C GLY A 320 32.07 -14.99 -35.65
N ALA A 321 33.17 -15.42 -36.23
CA ALA A 321 34.41 -14.66 -36.41
C ALA A 321 34.32 -13.37 -37.26
N GLU A 322 33.14 -12.95 -37.73
CA GLU A 322 32.97 -11.77 -38.59
C GLU A 322 31.71 -10.91 -38.29
N GLN A 323 31.01 -11.09 -37.19
CA GLN A 323 29.82 -10.30 -36.91
C GLN A 323 30.08 -9.24 -35.81
N ASP A 324 29.78 -8.00 -36.09
CA ASP A 324 29.74 -6.93 -35.09
C ASP A 324 28.46 -7.05 -34.26
N ALA A 325 28.58 -6.97 -32.94
CA ALA A 325 27.45 -6.87 -32.04
C ALA A 325 27.13 -5.39 -31.71
N SER A 326 25.97 -5.15 -31.18
CA SER A 326 25.59 -3.86 -30.61
C SER A 326 25.24 -4.01 -29.14
N LEU A 327 25.56 -3.00 -28.36
CA LEU A 327 25.21 -2.90 -26.95
C LEU A 327 24.28 -1.71 -26.75
N SER A 328 23.03 -1.99 -26.39
CA SER A 328 22.08 -0.93 -26.06
C SER A 328 22.15 -0.58 -24.58
N VAL A 329 22.23 0.71 -24.28
CA VAL A 329 22.19 1.24 -22.92
C VAL A 329 21.02 2.18 -22.78
N TYR A 330 20.38 2.16 -21.61
CA TYR A 330 19.41 3.18 -21.24
C TYR A 330 20.07 4.25 -20.37
N THR A 331 19.84 5.51 -20.72
CA THR A 331 20.34 6.65 -19.93
C THR A 331 19.26 7.72 -19.76
N THR A 332 19.15 8.27 -18.54
CA THR A 332 18.34 9.47 -18.27
C THR A 332 19.06 10.76 -18.64
N ARG A 333 20.34 10.65 -19.00
CA ARG A 333 21.25 11.76 -19.29
C ARG A 333 21.89 11.63 -20.68
N PRO A 334 21.09 11.53 -21.78
CA PRO A 334 21.67 11.50 -23.12
C PRO A 334 22.47 12.77 -23.46
N ASP A 335 22.17 13.88 -22.80
CA ASP A 335 22.92 15.16 -22.91
C ASP A 335 24.39 15.03 -22.54
N THR A 336 24.80 14.02 -21.75
CA THR A 336 26.17 13.78 -21.33
C THR A 336 26.92 12.73 -22.16
N LEU A 337 26.36 12.27 -23.27
CA LEU A 337 26.90 11.17 -24.07
C LEU A 337 28.32 11.43 -24.59
N PHE A 338 28.70 12.68 -24.84
CA PHE A 338 30.06 13.06 -25.21
C PHE A 338 31.09 12.79 -24.10
N GLY A 339 30.65 12.71 -22.84
CA GLY A 339 31.47 12.40 -21.65
C GLY A 339 31.45 10.92 -21.27
N ALA A 340 30.81 10.05 -22.07
CA ALA A 340 30.85 8.62 -21.84
C ALA A 340 32.21 8.06 -22.22
N THR A 341 32.98 7.66 -21.20
CA THR A 341 34.40 7.25 -21.37
C THR A 341 34.59 5.75 -21.12
N PHE A 342 33.63 5.06 -20.58
CA PHE A 342 33.61 3.60 -20.50
C PHE A 342 32.15 3.07 -20.43
N MET A 343 32.00 1.77 -20.61
CA MET A 343 30.75 1.07 -20.50
C MET A 343 30.86 -0.04 -19.46
N VAL A 344 29.75 -0.41 -18.85
CA VAL A 344 29.71 -1.51 -17.91
C VAL A 344 28.51 -2.41 -18.24
N VAL A 345 28.74 -3.70 -18.24
CA VAL A 345 27.71 -4.73 -18.39
C VAL A 345 27.54 -5.56 -17.11
N ALA A 346 26.33 -6.03 -16.86
CA ALA A 346 26.07 -6.95 -15.76
C ALA A 346 26.86 -8.27 -15.96
N PRO A 347 27.24 -8.95 -14.88
CA PRO A 347 27.90 -10.26 -14.96
C PRO A 347 27.10 -11.30 -15.75
N GLU A 348 25.77 -11.16 -15.75
CA GLU A 348 24.81 -12.04 -16.40
C GLU A 348 24.48 -11.63 -17.85
N HIS A 349 25.11 -10.57 -18.39
CA HIS A 349 24.74 -10.01 -19.69
C HIS A 349 24.96 -10.99 -20.83
N PRO A 350 23.97 -11.16 -21.74
CA PRO A 350 24.04 -12.15 -22.84
C PRO A 350 25.23 -11.99 -23.78
N MET A 351 25.73 -10.75 -23.96
CA MET A 351 26.90 -10.46 -24.79
C MET A 351 28.12 -11.28 -24.39
N LEU A 352 28.25 -11.58 -23.09
CA LEU A 352 29.41 -12.33 -22.58
C LEU A 352 29.38 -13.81 -22.92
N GLY A 353 28.21 -14.37 -23.34
CA GLY A 353 28.06 -15.81 -23.56
C GLY A 353 28.28 -16.62 -22.28
N GLY A 354 28.69 -17.87 -22.44
CA GLY A 354 28.97 -18.81 -21.38
C GLY A 354 27.73 -19.35 -20.65
N LEU A 355 27.96 -20.12 -19.60
CA LEU A 355 26.91 -20.71 -18.81
C LEU A 355 26.14 -19.59 -18.05
N GLN A 356 24.83 -19.58 -18.19
CA GLN A 356 23.98 -18.69 -17.40
C GLN A 356 24.28 -18.91 -15.91
N ALA A 357 24.46 -17.80 -15.17
CA ALA A 357 24.81 -17.85 -13.77
C ALA A 357 23.75 -18.61 -12.96
N SER A 358 24.00 -19.88 -12.66
CA SER A 358 23.33 -20.54 -11.53
C SER A 358 24.00 -20.06 -10.24
N GLY A 359 23.18 -19.51 -9.30
CA GLY A 359 23.67 -18.88 -8.07
C GLY A 359 24.26 -19.84 -7.07
N SER A 360 25.40 -20.43 -7.36
CA SER A 360 26.16 -21.24 -6.43
C SER A 360 27.63 -20.82 -6.46
N VAL A 361 28.31 -20.99 -5.33
CA VAL A 361 29.77 -20.91 -5.26
C VAL A 361 30.31 -21.93 -6.27
N ARG A 362 30.91 -21.44 -7.34
CA ARG A 362 31.42 -22.27 -8.43
C ARG A 362 32.72 -22.96 -8.01
N THR A 363 32.84 -24.22 -8.39
CA THR A 363 34.11 -24.94 -8.28
C THR A 363 35.12 -24.43 -9.33
N ASP A 364 36.41 -24.64 -9.10
CA ASP A 364 37.46 -24.26 -10.07
C ASP A 364 37.23 -24.88 -11.44
N ALA A 365 36.67 -26.11 -11.51
CA ALA A 365 36.29 -26.76 -12.78
C ALA A 365 35.14 -26.03 -13.50
N GLN A 366 34.11 -25.62 -12.78
CA GLN A 366 32.98 -24.85 -13.34
C GLN A 366 33.41 -23.47 -13.82
N ILE A 367 34.37 -22.83 -13.13
CA ILE A 367 34.96 -21.54 -13.54
C ILE A 367 35.74 -21.73 -14.83
N ALA A 368 36.50 -22.81 -14.95
CA ALA A 368 37.25 -23.13 -16.17
C ALA A 368 36.34 -23.45 -17.36
N ASP A 369 35.26 -24.20 -17.13
CA ASP A 369 34.26 -24.54 -18.17
C ASP A 369 33.51 -23.27 -18.63
N ASP A 370 33.14 -22.37 -17.71
CA ASP A 370 32.55 -21.08 -18.06
C ASP A 370 33.51 -20.22 -18.88
N ALA A 371 34.77 -20.15 -18.49
CA ALA A 371 35.80 -19.41 -19.22
C ALA A 371 35.97 -19.89 -20.66
N ALA A 372 35.86 -21.19 -20.88
CA ALA A 372 35.93 -21.77 -22.23
C ALA A 372 34.72 -21.45 -23.11
N ALA A 373 33.56 -21.15 -22.50
CA ALA A 373 32.30 -20.87 -23.22
C ALA A 373 32.02 -19.36 -23.36
N LEU A 374 32.83 -18.48 -22.76
CA LEU A 374 32.63 -17.03 -22.85
C LEU A 374 32.89 -16.48 -24.25
N ASN A 375 32.05 -15.55 -24.65
CA ASN A 375 32.22 -14.76 -25.86
C ASN A 375 33.05 -13.51 -25.51
N VAL A 376 34.37 -13.67 -25.43
CA VAL A 376 35.35 -12.58 -25.19
C VAL A 376 36.61 -12.82 -26.00
N PRO A 377 37.46 -11.80 -26.29
CA PRO A 377 38.71 -11.98 -27.02
C PRO A 377 39.63 -13.02 -26.36
N ALA A 378 40.34 -13.80 -27.14
CA ALA A 378 41.26 -14.83 -26.65
C ALA A 378 42.46 -14.26 -25.89
N ALA A 379 42.85 -13.02 -26.16
CA ALA A 379 43.91 -12.32 -25.51
C ALA A 379 43.58 -10.84 -25.27
N TRP A 380 44.24 -10.22 -24.33
CA TRP A 380 44.06 -8.80 -24.02
C TRP A 380 44.44 -7.96 -25.26
N PRO A 381 43.64 -6.96 -25.66
CA PRO A 381 44.00 -6.00 -26.70
C PRO A 381 45.28 -5.25 -26.35
N GLU A 382 46.01 -4.82 -27.36
CA GLU A 382 47.19 -4.01 -27.19
C GLU A 382 46.86 -2.70 -26.43
N GLY A 383 47.66 -2.34 -25.44
CA GLY A 383 47.46 -1.16 -24.59
C GLY A 383 46.51 -1.38 -23.39
N THR A 384 46.05 -2.62 -23.14
CA THR A 384 45.26 -2.95 -21.93
C THR A 384 46.07 -2.64 -20.67
N LYS A 385 45.53 -1.82 -19.78
CA LYS A 385 46.18 -1.47 -18.48
C LYS A 385 46.11 -2.66 -17.53
N GLU A 386 47.21 -2.87 -16.74
CA GLU A 386 47.25 -3.99 -15.77
C GLU A 386 46.08 -3.97 -14.77
N ALA A 387 45.72 -2.76 -14.32
CA ALA A 387 44.59 -2.56 -13.40
C ALA A 387 43.24 -3.08 -13.96
N TRP A 388 43.09 -3.24 -15.28
CA TRP A 388 41.87 -3.66 -15.95
C TRP A 388 41.71 -5.18 -16.00
N THR A 389 42.83 -5.91 -15.89
CA THR A 389 42.88 -7.38 -16.09
C THR A 389 42.45 -8.17 -14.85
N GLY A 390 42.34 -7.50 -13.70
CA GLY A 390 42.10 -8.20 -12.42
C GLY A 390 43.24 -9.14 -12.01
N GLY A 391 44.40 -9.05 -12.66
CA GLY A 391 45.57 -9.93 -12.42
C GLY A 391 45.55 -11.25 -13.21
N TYR A 392 44.60 -11.43 -14.15
CA TYR A 392 44.47 -12.63 -14.96
C TYR A 392 45.19 -12.48 -16.31
N ALA A 393 45.60 -13.62 -16.86
CA ALA A 393 46.35 -13.67 -18.12
C ALA A 393 45.45 -13.43 -19.35
N THR A 394 44.17 -13.79 -19.28
CA THR A 394 43.22 -13.68 -20.41
C THR A 394 41.92 -13.02 -19.99
N PRO A 395 41.17 -12.38 -20.93
CA PRO A 395 39.82 -11.86 -20.65
C PRO A 395 38.87 -12.94 -20.12
N ALA A 396 38.89 -14.14 -20.64
CA ALA A 396 38.02 -15.24 -20.28
C ALA A 396 38.21 -15.67 -18.80
N GLU A 397 39.47 -15.80 -18.36
CA GLU A 397 39.79 -16.11 -16.95
C GLU A 397 39.29 -15.01 -16.02
N ALA A 398 39.54 -13.73 -16.37
CA ALA A 398 39.13 -12.59 -15.56
C ALA A 398 37.61 -12.48 -15.44
N VAL A 399 36.88 -12.58 -16.54
CA VAL A 399 35.42 -12.46 -16.58
C VAL A 399 34.76 -13.62 -15.84
N SER A 400 35.22 -14.86 -16.04
CA SER A 400 34.67 -16.03 -15.36
C SER A 400 34.89 -15.98 -13.84
N ALA A 401 36.08 -15.60 -13.39
CA ALA A 401 36.38 -15.42 -11.97
C ALA A 401 35.53 -14.32 -11.35
N TYR A 402 35.37 -13.19 -12.05
CA TYR A 402 34.55 -12.07 -11.58
C TYR A 402 33.05 -12.45 -11.50
N ARG A 403 32.55 -13.16 -12.49
CA ARG A 403 31.16 -13.70 -12.48
C ARG A 403 30.91 -14.62 -11.29
N ALA A 404 31.87 -15.50 -10.97
CA ALA A 404 31.77 -16.37 -9.81
C ALA A 404 31.73 -15.56 -8.49
N GLN A 405 32.52 -14.51 -8.36
CA GLN A 405 32.51 -13.61 -7.21
C GLN A 405 31.16 -12.86 -7.11
N ALA A 406 30.67 -12.31 -8.23
CA ALA A 406 29.41 -11.58 -8.26
C ALA A 406 28.21 -12.47 -7.91
N ALA A 407 28.21 -13.74 -8.36
CA ALA A 407 27.16 -14.70 -8.03
C ALA A 407 27.04 -15.00 -6.53
N ALA A 408 28.10 -14.84 -5.75
CA ALA A 408 28.12 -14.99 -4.31
C ALA A 408 27.62 -13.75 -3.53
N THR A 409 27.30 -12.66 -4.20
CA THR A 409 26.93 -11.37 -3.59
C THR A 409 25.45 -11.08 -3.82
N SER A 410 24.73 -10.65 -2.77
CA SER A 410 23.30 -10.29 -2.89
C SER A 410 23.08 -9.04 -3.74
N ASP A 411 21.91 -8.89 -4.38
CA ASP A 411 21.60 -7.67 -5.16
C ASP A 411 21.56 -6.42 -4.28
N ALA A 412 21.17 -6.54 -3.01
CA ALA A 412 21.21 -5.45 -2.04
C ALA A 412 22.64 -4.98 -1.79
N ASP A 413 23.58 -5.92 -1.56
CA ASP A 413 24.99 -5.60 -1.37
C ASP A 413 25.63 -5.08 -2.65
N ARG A 414 25.24 -5.61 -3.82
CA ARG A 414 25.72 -5.14 -5.12
C ARG A 414 25.38 -3.68 -5.37
N THR A 415 24.22 -3.22 -4.90
CA THR A 415 23.70 -1.85 -5.09
C THR A 415 24.04 -0.90 -3.94
N ASP A 416 24.68 -1.36 -2.87
CA ASP A 416 25.10 -0.51 -1.75
C ASP A 416 26.04 0.60 -2.24
N GLU A 417 25.65 1.85 -2.00
CA GLU A 417 26.42 3.04 -2.41
C GLU A 417 27.75 3.15 -1.67
N GLY A 418 27.84 2.67 -0.43
CA GLY A 418 29.05 2.69 0.40
C GLY A 418 30.12 1.67 0.00
N ARG A 419 29.77 0.69 -0.83
CA ARG A 419 30.69 -0.36 -1.23
C ARG A 419 31.65 0.11 -2.32
N VAL A 420 32.91 -0.26 -2.19
CA VAL A 420 33.93 -0.01 -3.23
C VAL A 420 33.56 -0.73 -4.52
N LYS A 421 33.38 0.02 -5.60
CA LYS A 421 33.00 -0.53 -6.89
C LYS A 421 34.17 -1.29 -7.50
N THR A 422 33.90 -2.48 -8.04
CA THR A 422 34.88 -3.37 -8.68
C THR A 422 34.41 -3.79 -10.06
N GLY A 423 35.33 -4.23 -10.90
CA GLY A 423 35.02 -4.73 -12.24
C GLY A 423 36.29 -5.25 -12.93
N VAL A 424 36.12 -5.94 -14.03
CA VAL A 424 37.19 -6.38 -14.91
C VAL A 424 36.88 -6.03 -16.36
N PHE A 425 37.89 -5.76 -17.16
CA PHE A 425 37.71 -5.45 -18.58
C PHE A 425 37.31 -6.71 -19.36
N THR A 426 36.39 -6.58 -20.30
CA THR A 426 35.93 -7.73 -21.12
C THR A 426 36.84 -8.01 -22.32
N GLY A 427 37.76 -7.10 -22.63
CA GLY A 427 38.55 -7.10 -23.89
C GLY A 427 37.81 -6.43 -25.07
N PHE A 428 36.57 -6.02 -24.92
CA PHE A 428 35.81 -5.33 -25.96
C PHE A 428 35.80 -3.81 -25.77
N PHE A 429 35.64 -3.10 -26.87
CA PHE A 429 35.38 -1.66 -26.89
C PHE A 429 34.08 -1.37 -27.59
N GLY A 430 33.25 -0.51 -26.98
CA GLY A 430 32.11 0.10 -27.62
C GLY A 430 32.51 1.33 -28.42
N ILE A 431 31.79 1.62 -29.49
CA ILE A 431 31.98 2.85 -30.28
C ILE A 431 30.89 3.84 -29.88
N ASN A 432 31.32 4.96 -29.28
CA ASN A 432 30.40 6.03 -28.93
C ASN A 432 29.78 6.66 -30.19
N PRO A 433 28.42 6.64 -30.36
CA PRO A 433 27.81 7.08 -31.61
C PRO A 433 27.95 8.56 -31.92
N VAL A 434 28.17 9.42 -30.89
CA VAL A 434 28.23 10.88 -31.09
C VAL A 434 29.61 11.38 -31.52
N ASN A 435 30.69 10.71 -31.14
CA ASN A 435 32.06 11.16 -31.41
C ASN A 435 32.99 10.07 -32.01
N GLY A 436 32.52 8.84 -32.17
CA GLY A 436 33.29 7.72 -32.68
C GLY A 436 34.40 7.21 -31.75
N ALA A 437 34.44 7.68 -30.50
CA ALA A 437 35.46 7.28 -29.53
C ALA A 437 35.30 5.81 -29.14
N LYS A 438 36.43 5.10 -29.01
CA LYS A 438 36.45 3.72 -28.48
C LYS A 438 36.44 3.80 -26.95
N VAL A 439 35.40 3.27 -26.34
CA VAL A 439 35.24 3.20 -24.89
C VAL A 439 35.33 1.75 -24.42
N PRO A 440 36.13 1.42 -23.37
CA PRO A 440 36.31 0.07 -22.91
C PRO A 440 35.02 -0.43 -22.23
N VAL A 441 34.69 -1.72 -22.43
CA VAL A 441 33.53 -2.39 -21.84
C VAL A 441 34.00 -3.24 -20.66
N PHE A 442 33.53 -2.89 -19.45
CA PHE A 442 33.80 -3.65 -18.23
C PHE A 442 32.62 -4.53 -17.85
N VAL A 443 32.89 -5.61 -17.13
CA VAL A 443 31.89 -6.32 -16.35
C VAL A 443 32.01 -5.89 -14.89
N ALA A 444 30.86 -5.51 -14.26
CA ALA A 444 30.85 -5.13 -12.86
C ALA A 444 29.54 -5.50 -12.18
N ASP A 445 29.63 -5.83 -10.89
CA ASP A 445 28.54 -6.37 -10.12
C ASP A 445 27.48 -5.33 -9.70
N TYR A 446 27.81 -4.04 -9.73
CA TYR A 446 26.84 -2.97 -9.42
C TYR A 446 25.84 -2.68 -10.56
N VAL A 447 26.02 -3.29 -11.74
CA VAL A 447 25.03 -3.27 -12.81
C VAL A 447 24.19 -4.55 -12.74
N LEU A 448 22.87 -4.40 -12.71
CA LEU A 448 21.91 -5.52 -12.60
C LEU A 448 21.22 -5.78 -13.94
N MET A 449 21.07 -7.06 -14.34
CA MET A 449 20.30 -7.43 -15.53
C MET A 449 18.82 -7.02 -15.49
N GLY A 450 18.23 -6.92 -14.31
CA GLY A 450 16.83 -6.54 -14.13
C GLY A 450 16.55 -5.04 -14.22
N TYR A 451 17.56 -4.21 -14.54
CA TYR A 451 17.40 -2.76 -14.69
C TYR A 451 17.89 -2.30 -16.06
N GLY A 452 16.97 -1.76 -16.87
CA GLY A 452 17.27 -1.34 -18.25
C GLY A 452 17.68 -2.52 -19.13
N THR A 453 18.78 -2.38 -19.85
CA THR A 453 19.33 -3.40 -20.76
C THR A 453 20.38 -4.31 -20.10
N GLY A 454 20.66 -4.14 -18.81
CA GLY A 454 21.79 -4.81 -18.14
C GLY A 454 23.16 -4.22 -18.54
N ALA A 455 23.15 -3.06 -19.17
CA ALA A 455 24.35 -2.32 -19.59
C ALA A 455 24.16 -0.82 -19.29
N ILE A 456 25.24 -0.14 -18.94
CA ILE A 456 25.27 1.30 -18.75
C ILE A 456 26.42 1.94 -19.53
N MET A 457 26.24 3.17 -19.98
CA MET A 457 27.34 4.08 -20.29
C MET A 457 27.74 4.82 -19.00
N ALA A 458 28.99 5.02 -18.78
CA ALA A 458 29.51 5.67 -17.60
C ALA A 458 30.04 7.06 -17.93
N VAL A 459 29.65 8.06 -17.11
CA VAL A 459 29.99 9.47 -17.28
C VAL A 459 30.70 9.97 -16.03
N PRO A 460 31.98 9.68 -15.83
CA PRO A 460 32.67 9.90 -14.57
C PRO A 460 32.79 11.38 -14.17
N ALA A 461 32.69 12.31 -15.10
CA ALA A 461 32.69 13.73 -14.76
C ALA A 461 31.39 14.16 -14.00
N HIS A 462 30.27 13.41 -14.10
CA HIS A 462 28.97 13.83 -13.63
C HIS A 462 28.21 12.79 -12.81
N ASP A 463 28.83 11.65 -12.48
CA ASP A 463 28.32 10.62 -11.58
C ASP A 463 29.42 10.17 -10.62
N GLU A 464 29.17 10.20 -9.31
CA GLU A 464 30.18 9.88 -8.28
C GLU A 464 30.63 8.42 -8.29
N ARG A 465 29.72 7.48 -8.66
CA ARG A 465 30.04 6.06 -8.77
C ARG A 465 30.96 5.82 -9.96
N ASP A 466 30.65 6.45 -11.09
CA ASP A 466 31.46 6.37 -12.29
C ASP A 466 32.82 7.06 -12.08
N TYR A 467 32.85 8.17 -11.32
CA TYR A 467 34.09 8.88 -10.95
C TYR A 467 34.99 7.97 -10.10
N ALA A 468 34.45 7.34 -9.07
CA ALA A 468 35.21 6.44 -8.22
C ALA A 468 35.76 5.23 -9.01
N PHE A 469 34.97 4.68 -9.92
CA PHE A 469 35.40 3.59 -10.80
C PHE A 469 36.48 4.06 -11.78
N ALA A 470 36.27 5.20 -12.45
CA ALA A 470 37.24 5.76 -13.39
C ALA A 470 38.60 6.07 -12.73
N THR A 471 38.56 6.66 -11.54
CA THR A 471 39.78 6.95 -10.76
C THR A 471 40.52 5.65 -10.39
N LYS A 472 39.81 4.61 -9.96
CA LYS A 472 40.41 3.32 -9.57
C LYS A 472 41.09 2.62 -10.76
N TYR A 473 40.47 2.68 -11.93
CA TYR A 473 40.96 1.99 -13.14
C TYR A 473 41.69 2.88 -14.11
N ASP A 474 42.00 4.12 -13.69
CA ASP A 474 42.75 5.10 -14.50
C ASP A 474 42.10 5.31 -15.86
N LEU A 475 40.78 5.59 -15.89
CA LEU A 475 39.97 5.87 -17.06
C LEU A 475 39.83 7.38 -17.26
N ASP A 476 39.58 7.80 -18.51
CA ASP A 476 39.42 9.22 -18.83
C ASP A 476 38.17 9.82 -18.16
N ILE A 477 38.28 11.08 -17.72
CA ILE A 477 37.20 11.85 -17.13
C ILE A 477 36.99 13.11 -17.98
N THR A 478 35.89 13.17 -18.71
CA THR A 478 35.59 14.25 -19.67
C THR A 478 34.39 15.07 -19.19
N GLN A 479 34.60 16.35 -18.91
CA GLN A 479 33.57 17.30 -18.55
C GLN A 479 32.63 17.57 -19.70
N THR A 480 31.31 17.47 -19.47
CA THR A 480 30.25 17.84 -20.43
C THR A 480 29.21 18.78 -19.86
N ILE A 481 29.25 19.08 -18.56
CA ILE A 481 28.39 20.08 -17.91
C ILE A 481 29.23 20.95 -17.01
N GLY A 482 28.91 22.25 -16.97
CA GLY A 482 29.51 23.18 -16.02
C GLY A 482 28.54 24.29 -15.61
N PRO A 483 28.82 24.99 -14.50
CA PRO A 483 28.01 26.11 -14.03
C PRO A 483 27.77 27.14 -15.12
N ALA A 484 26.60 27.75 -15.16
CA ALA A 484 26.25 28.69 -16.24
C ALA A 484 27.13 29.97 -16.26
N ASP A 485 27.67 30.35 -15.12
CA ASP A 485 28.54 31.52 -14.92
C ASP A 485 30.02 31.24 -15.21
N ASP A 486 30.45 29.99 -15.07
CA ASP A 486 31.80 29.52 -15.43
C ASP A 486 31.80 28.10 -16.01
N PRO A 487 31.31 27.89 -17.25
CA PRO A 487 31.04 26.58 -17.78
C PRO A 487 32.25 25.62 -17.85
N HIS A 488 33.47 26.14 -17.88
CA HIS A 488 34.70 25.34 -17.96
C HIS A 488 35.50 25.31 -16.65
N GLY A 489 35.05 26.01 -15.61
CA GLY A 489 35.77 26.17 -14.33
C GLY A 489 35.57 25.03 -13.32
N VAL A 490 35.09 23.87 -13.75
CA VAL A 490 34.87 22.71 -12.86
C VAL A 490 36.22 22.03 -12.54
N ASP A 491 36.51 21.86 -11.25
CA ASP A 491 37.63 21.05 -10.77
C ASP A 491 37.21 19.58 -10.58
N LEU A 492 37.62 18.72 -11.50
CA LEU A 492 37.41 17.29 -11.47
C LEU A 492 38.55 16.47 -10.84
N SER A 493 39.51 17.13 -10.18
CA SER A 493 40.65 16.42 -9.61
C SER A 493 40.33 15.56 -8.39
N SER A 494 39.20 15.82 -7.69
CA SER A 494 38.89 15.15 -6.42
C SER A 494 37.47 14.55 -6.36
N GLN A 495 36.56 15.01 -7.22
CA GLN A 495 35.15 14.54 -7.22
C GLN A 495 34.45 14.84 -8.55
N ALA A 496 33.33 14.16 -8.81
CA ALA A 496 32.45 14.47 -9.92
C ALA A 496 31.72 15.79 -9.70
N TYR A 497 31.36 16.47 -10.80
CA TYR A 497 30.45 17.62 -10.77
C TYR A 497 28.99 17.15 -11.02
N THR A 498 28.19 17.11 -9.98
CA THR A 498 26.79 16.68 -10.04
C THR A 498 25.79 17.85 -10.05
N GLY A 499 26.28 19.09 -10.12
CA GLY A 499 25.49 20.30 -10.13
C GLY A 499 24.73 20.53 -11.45
N ASP A 500 23.76 21.45 -11.41
CA ASP A 500 23.09 21.94 -12.61
C ASP A 500 23.98 22.93 -13.39
N GLY A 501 23.70 23.07 -14.69
CA GLY A 501 24.49 23.99 -15.52
C GLY A 501 24.13 23.89 -17.01
N VAL A 502 25.09 24.29 -17.84
CA VAL A 502 25.01 24.22 -19.30
C VAL A 502 25.95 23.18 -19.85
N VAL A 503 25.62 22.66 -21.02
CA VAL A 503 26.42 21.64 -21.70
C VAL A 503 27.68 22.31 -22.28
N VAL A 504 28.82 21.62 -22.16
CA VAL A 504 30.13 22.00 -22.71
C VAL A 504 30.81 20.81 -23.38
N ASN A 505 31.84 21.03 -24.20
CA ASN A 505 32.65 20.00 -24.86
C ASN A 505 31.80 18.93 -25.60
N SER A 506 30.68 19.34 -26.16
CA SER A 506 29.67 18.43 -26.70
C SER A 506 29.24 18.81 -28.11
N ALA A 507 30.22 18.83 -29.01
CA ALA A 507 30.02 19.11 -30.44
C ALA A 507 30.87 18.18 -31.33
N GLN A 508 30.26 17.58 -32.36
CA GLN A 508 30.92 16.77 -33.37
C GLN A 508 30.06 16.73 -34.64
N GLY A 509 30.66 17.07 -35.80
CA GLY A 509 30.00 17.00 -37.08
C GLY A 509 28.80 17.94 -37.20
N ASP A 510 27.62 17.40 -37.37
CA ASP A 510 26.32 18.09 -37.47
C ASP A 510 25.60 18.26 -36.12
N LEU A 511 26.16 17.75 -35.02
CA LEU A 511 25.63 17.86 -33.67
C LEU A 511 26.45 18.87 -32.85
N ASP A 512 25.80 19.91 -32.33
CA ASP A 512 26.36 20.84 -31.36
C ASP A 512 25.28 21.17 -30.32
N ILE A 513 25.51 20.77 -29.07
CA ILE A 513 24.65 21.02 -27.94
C ILE A 513 25.30 21.89 -26.86
N ASN A 514 26.47 22.49 -27.17
CA ASN A 514 27.16 23.39 -26.24
C ASN A 514 26.29 24.61 -25.88
N GLY A 515 26.32 25.03 -24.65
CA GLY A 515 25.59 26.16 -24.11
C GLY A 515 24.10 25.91 -23.88
N MET A 516 23.55 24.75 -24.27
CA MET A 516 22.16 24.39 -24.04
C MET A 516 21.90 24.05 -22.56
N SER A 517 20.72 24.31 -22.10
CA SER A 517 20.20 23.77 -20.83
C SER A 517 20.07 22.25 -20.92
N LYS A 518 19.99 21.59 -19.77
CA LYS A 518 19.82 20.12 -19.67
C LYS A 518 18.67 19.58 -20.52
N ASP A 519 17.49 20.23 -20.45
CA ASP A 519 16.29 19.73 -21.12
C ASP A 519 16.35 19.96 -22.64
N GLU A 520 16.86 21.12 -23.09
CA GLU A 520 17.10 21.38 -24.50
C GLU A 520 18.11 20.41 -25.10
N ALA A 521 19.23 20.16 -24.38
CA ALA A 521 20.26 19.24 -24.82
C ALA A 521 19.75 17.80 -24.92
N LYS A 522 18.94 17.34 -23.93
CA LYS A 522 18.29 16.03 -23.99
C LYS A 522 17.40 15.87 -25.20
N ALA A 523 16.50 16.83 -25.44
CA ALA A 523 15.59 16.79 -26.59
C ALA A 523 16.35 16.78 -27.91
N THR A 524 17.37 17.63 -28.04
CA THR A 524 18.21 17.71 -29.24
C THR A 524 18.98 16.41 -29.46
N MET A 525 19.56 15.83 -28.42
CA MET A 525 20.32 14.58 -28.49
C MET A 525 19.40 13.39 -28.88
N ILE A 526 18.21 13.28 -28.30
CA ILE A 526 17.24 12.24 -28.64
C ILE A 526 16.86 12.33 -30.12
N GLY A 527 16.49 13.53 -30.58
CA GLY A 527 16.14 13.73 -31.98
C GLY A 527 17.29 13.41 -32.95
N TRP A 528 18.55 13.71 -32.58
CA TRP A 528 19.72 13.36 -33.37
C TRP A 528 19.97 11.85 -33.41
N LEU A 529 19.88 11.17 -32.23
CA LEU A 529 20.03 9.73 -32.14
C LEU A 529 19.00 8.98 -33.00
N GLU A 530 17.75 9.42 -32.97
CA GLU A 530 16.66 8.86 -33.81
C GLU A 530 16.94 9.07 -35.31
N ALA A 531 17.35 10.27 -35.71
CA ALA A 531 17.67 10.58 -37.10
C ALA A 531 18.85 9.76 -37.65
N LYS A 532 19.80 9.39 -36.77
CA LYS A 532 20.96 8.54 -37.13
C LYS A 532 20.69 7.04 -37.00
N GLY A 533 19.56 6.62 -36.44
CA GLY A 533 19.29 5.22 -36.12
C GLY A 533 20.20 4.66 -35.01
N ALA A 534 20.79 5.53 -34.20
CA ALA A 534 21.73 5.20 -33.12
C ALA A 534 21.08 5.15 -31.73
N GLY A 535 19.77 5.41 -31.66
CA GLY A 535 19.01 5.39 -30.42
C GLY A 535 17.58 5.89 -30.60
N ARG A 536 16.84 5.95 -29.52
CA ARG A 536 15.46 6.47 -29.48
C ARG A 536 15.10 7.01 -28.10
N GLY A 537 14.14 7.89 -28.05
CA GLY A 537 13.52 8.23 -26.77
C GLY A 537 12.88 6.99 -26.13
N ALA A 538 13.04 6.82 -24.84
CA ALA A 538 12.55 5.67 -24.12
C ALA A 538 12.09 6.05 -22.70
N VAL A 539 11.04 5.38 -22.25
CA VAL A 539 10.57 5.45 -20.85
C VAL A 539 10.85 4.11 -20.20
N THR A 540 11.42 4.15 -19.03
CA THR A 540 11.66 2.95 -18.20
C THR A 540 11.06 3.13 -16.82
N TYR A 541 10.89 2.02 -16.13
CA TYR A 541 10.33 1.99 -14.80
C TYR A 541 11.26 1.24 -13.86
N ARG A 542 11.31 1.67 -12.60
CA ARG A 542 11.90 0.87 -11.51
C ARG A 542 11.01 -0.32 -11.17
N LEU A 543 9.69 -0.15 -11.34
CA LEU A 543 8.70 -1.20 -11.21
C LEU A 543 9.10 -2.40 -12.09
N ARG A 544 8.98 -3.59 -11.54
CA ARG A 544 9.17 -4.87 -12.25
C ARG A 544 7.84 -5.57 -12.39
N ASP A 545 7.74 -6.47 -13.38
CA ASP A 545 6.58 -7.34 -13.51
C ASP A 545 6.37 -8.14 -12.22
N TRP A 546 5.12 -8.31 -11.85
CA TRP A 546 4.74 -8.91 -10.59
C TRP A 546 4.94 -10.42 -10.63
N LEU A 547 5.80 -10.95 -9.76
CA LEU A 547 5.98 -12.40 -9.54
C LEU A 547 4.72 -12.98 -8.91
N PHE A 548 3.94 -13.70 -9.71
CA PHE A 548 2.56 -14.06 -9.41
C PHE A 548 2.37 -15.50 -8.96
N SER A 549 3.36 -16.35 -8.94
CA SER A 549 3.26 -17.74 -8.48
C SER A 549 3.92 -17.96 -7.12
N ARG A 550 3.36 -18.90 -6.35
CA ARG A 550 3.90 -19.37 -5.07
C ARG A 550 3.94 -20.89 -5.04
N GLN A 551 5.03 -21.45 -4.54
CA GLN A 551 5.24 -22.89 -4.33
C GLN A 551 4.60 -23.28 -3.00
N ARG A 552 3.26 -23.21 -2.93
CA ARG A 552 2.48 -23.41 -1.72
C ARG A 552 1.29 -24.34 -1.95
N TYR A 553 0.75 -24.87 -0.85
CA TYR A 553 -0.53 -25.56 -0.86
C TYR A 553 -1.70 -24.58 -0.63
N TRP A 554 -1.59 -23.72 0.38
CA TRP A 554 -2.70 -22.86 0.83
C TRP A 554 -2.72 -21.51 0.08
N GLY A 555 -3.32 -21.54 -1.09
CA GLY A 555 -3.50 -20.41 -1.98
C GLY A 555 -4.47 -20.76 -3.11
N GLU A 556 -4.93 -19.78 -3.87
CA GLU A 556 -5.82 -20.02 -5.01
C GLU A 556 -5.07 -20.83 -6.11
N PRO A 557 -5.63 -21.97 -6.55
CA PRO A 557 -5.06 -22.71 -7.69
C PRO A 557 -5.18 -21.91 -8.99
N PHE A 558 -4.22 -22.10 -9.88
CA PHE A 558 -4.32 -21.56 -11.23
C PHE A 558 -5.31 -22.35 -12.08
N PRO A 559 -6.19 -21.69 -12.86
CA PRO A 559 -7.07 -22.37 -13.83
C PRO A 559 -6.32 -22.69 -15.13
N ILE A 560 -5.16 -23.32 -15.01
CA ILE A 560 -4.22 -23.61 -16.09
C ILE A 560 -3.83 -25.08 -16.06
N VAL A 561 -3.69 -25.65 -17.23
CA VAL A 561 -3.10 -26.97 -17.44
C VAL A 561 -1.98 -26.93 -18.49
N TRP A 562 -1.08 -27.88 -18.40
CA TRP A 562 0.04 -28.07 -19.30
C TRP A 562 -0.19 -29.33 -20.13
N ASP A 563 0.09 -29.30 -21.42
CA ASP A 563 0.14 -30.53 -22.23
C ASP A 563 1.49 -31.26 -22.08
N GLU A 564 1.60 -32.43 -22.70
CA GLU A 564 2.81 -33.25 -22.67
C GLU A 564 4.04 -32.57 -23.27
N ASP A 565 3.84 -31.64 -24.20
CA ASP A 565 4.89 -30.87 -24.86
C ASP A 565 5.28 -29.60 -24.07
N GLY A 566 4.60 -29.32 -22.95
CA GLY A 566 4.82 -28.17 -22.11
C GLY A 566 4.08 -26.90 -22.58
N GLY A 567 3.10 -27.05 -23.46
CA GLY A 567 2.19 -25.99 -23.87
C GLY A 567 1.23 -25.58 -22.76
N VAL A 568 0.92 -24.29 -22.65
CA VAL A 568 0.06 -23.71 -21.63
C VAL A 568 -1.36 -23.59 -22.14
N HIS A 569 -2.33 -24.13 -21.41
CA HIS A 569 -3.74 -24.08 -21.76
C HIS A 569 -4.59 -23.53 -20.62
N ALA A 570 -5.39 -22.50 -20.92
CA ALA A 570 -6.40 -22.00 -20.00
C ALA A 570 -7.59 -22.96 -19.94
N LEU A 571 -8.09 -23.20 -18.74
CA LEU A 571 -9.34 -23.95 -18.59
C LEU A 571 -10.53 -23.09 -19.05
N PRO A 572 -11.58 -23.70 -19.66
CA PRO A 572 -12.84 -23.02 -19.94
C PRO A 572 -13.49 -22.53 -18.64
N GLU A 573 -14.20 -21.42 -18.70
CA GLU A 573 -14.92 -20.86 -17.54
C GLU A 573 -15.91 -21.86 -16.91
N SER A 574 -16.46 -22.77 -17.71
CA SER A 574 -17.36 -23.83 -17.24
C SER A 574 -16.71 -24.88 -16.33
N MET A 575 -15.37 -24.92 -16.30
CA MET A 575 -14.58 -25.82 -15.43
C MET A 575 -14.12 -25.13 -14.13
N LEU A 576 -14.53 -23.89 -13.89
CA LEU A 576 -14.23 -23.18 -12.66
C LEU A 576 -15.27 -23.46 -11.57
N PRO A 577 -14.89 -23.51 -10.28
CA PRO A 577 -13.52 -23.36 -9.79
C PRO A 577 -12.68 -24.62 -9.87
N VAL A 578 -11.36 -24.43 -9.97
CA VAL A 578 -10.38 -25.47 -9.64
C VAL A 578 -10.17 -25.44 -8.13
N GLU A 579 -10.55 -26.49 -7.43
CA GLU A 579 -10.43 -26.59 -5.99
C GLU A 579 -9.11 -27.27 -5.59
N LEU A 580 -8.62 -26.97 -4.37
CA LEU A 580 -7.46 -27.60 -3.78
C LEU A 580 -7.76 -29.07 -3.46
N PRO A 581 -6.87 -30.02 -3.79
CA PRO A 581 -7.02 -31.43 -3.41
C PRO A 581 -6.75 -31.65 -1.93
N GLU A 582 -7.33 -32.68 -1.34
CA GLU A 582 -6.89 -33.16 -0.05
C GLU A 582 -5.51 -33.78 -0.14
N VAL A 583 -4.59 -33.34 0.74
CA VAL A 583 -3.25 -33.92 0.86
C VAL A 583 -2.97 -34.30 2.31
N THR A 584 -2.10 -35.29 2.50
CA THR A 584 -1.74 -35.77 3.85
C THR A 584 -0.49 -35.11 4.42
N ASP A 585 0.24 -34.39 3.57
CA ASP A 585 1.47 -33.69 3.96
C ASP A 585 1.56 -32.35 3.21
N TYR A 586 1.52 -31.26 3.99
CA TYR A 586 1.58 -29.86 3.54
C TYR A 586 3.00 -29.33 3.44
N SER A 587 4.01 -30.12 3.86
CA SER A 587 5.40 -29.68 3.85
C SER A 587 5.92 -29.56 2.40
N PRO A 588 6.67 -28.53 2.07
CA PRO A 588 7.46 -28.56 0.85
C PRO A 588 8.48 -29.71 0.93
N ARG A 589 8.86 -30.29 -0.21
CA ARG A 589 9.92 -31.26 -0.26
C ARG A 589 11.23 -30.56 0.06
N SER A 590 11.89 -30.96 1.16
CA SER A 590 13.23 -30.50 1.48
C SER A 590 14.27 -31.42 0.85
N TYR A 591 15.38 -30.85 0.45
CA TYR A 591 16.51 -31.51 -0.18
C TYR A 591 17.74 -31.40 0.71
N ASP A 592 18.84 -32.03 0.30
CA ASP A 592 20.12 -31.75 0.91
C ASP A 592 20.36 -30.21 0.86
N PRO A 593 20.64 -29.56 1.99
CA PRO A 593 20.82 -28.10 2.01
C PRO A 593 21.85 -27.56 1.02
N ASP A 594 22.84 -28.39 0.64
CA ASP A 594 23.90 -28.02 -0.28
C ASP A 594 23.61 -28.42 -1.75
N ASP A 595 22.44 -29.02 -2.03
CA ASP A 595 22.01 -29.39 -3.39
C ASP A 595 21.47 -28.18 -4.16
N ALA A 596 22.37 -27.38 -4.69
CA ALA A 596 22.05 -26.21 -5.50
C ALA A 596 21.25 -26.53 -6.78
N ASP A 597 21.32 -27.77 -7.27
CA ASP A 597 20.70 -28.19 -8.52
C ASP A 597 19.27 -28.75 -8.35
N SER A 598 18.84 -28.95 -7.10
CA SER A 598 17.46 -29.32 -6.80
C SER A 598 16.48 -28.22 -7.23
N SER A 599 15.26 -28.61 -7.56
CA SER A 599 14.19 -27.68 -7.97
C SER A 599 13.03 -27.75 -6.99
N PRO A 600 12.30 -26.63 -6.76
CA PRO A 600 11.13 -26.66 -5.92
C PRO A 600 10.11 -27.67 -6.43
N GLU A 601 9.59 -28.47 -5.52
CA GLU A 601 8.43 -29.31 -5.75
C GLU A 601 7.31 -28.78 -4.86
N PRO A 602 6.36 -28.01 -5.46
CA PRO A 602 5.24 -27.47 -4.70
C PRO A 602 4.47 -28.58 -3.99
N PRO A 603 3.91 -28.35 -2.80
CA PRO A 603 3.14 -29.37 -2.07
C PRO A 603 1.99 -29.97 -2.89
N LEU A 604 1.37 -29.19 -3.78
CA LEU A 604 0.34 -29.66 -4.71
C LEU A 604 0.83 -30.74 -5.69
N GLY A 605 2.11 -30.73 -6.05
CA GLY A 605 2.72 -31.76 -6.90
C GLY A 605 2.66 -33.17 -6.31
N LYS A 606 2.46 -33.30 -4.98
CA LYS A 606 2.28 -34.58 -4.31
C LYS A 606 0.91 -35.23 -4.57
N ALA A 607 -0.08 -34.45 -4.96
CA ALA A 607 -1.42 -34.93 -5.30
C ALA A 607 -1.49 -35.40 -6.77
N THR A 608 -0.77 -36.47 -7.10
CA THR A 608 -0.60 -36.93 -8.48
C THR A 608 -1.90 -37.17 -9.24
N GLU A 609 -2.94 -37.70 -8.57
CA GLU A 609 -4.27 -37.91 -9.17
C GLU A 609 -5.02 -36.61 -9.46
N TRP A 610 -4.67 -35.55 -8.77
CA TRP A 610 -5.20 -34.20 -9.03
C TRP A 610 -4.39 -33.49 -10.12
N VAL A 611 -3.07 -33.70 -10.14
CA VAL A 611 -2.16 -33.08 -11.12
C VAL A 611 -2.42 -33.62 -12.51
N GLU A 612 -2.43 -34.95 -12.68
CA GLU A 612 -2.66 -35.57 -13.96
C GLU A 612 -4.17 -35.75 -14.20
N VAL A 613 -4.67 -35.21 -15.31
CA VAL A 613 -6.11 -35.14 -15.57
C VAL A 613 -6.38 -35.33 -17.06
N GLU A 614 -7.41 -36.12 -17.38
CA GLU A 614 -7.92 -36.25 -18.75
C GLU A 614 -9.02 -35.20 -18.98
N LEU A 615 -8.79 -34.30 -19.93
CA LEU A 615 -9.70 -33.22 -20.28
C LEU A 615 -9.91 -33.14 -21.79
N ASP A 616 -11.11 -32.67 -22.16
CA ASP A 616 -11.40 -32.29 -23.55
C ASP A 616 -11.49 -30.75 -23.61
N LEU A 617 -10.49 -30.09 -24.17
CA LEU A 617 -10.42 -28.65 -24.37
C LEU A 617 -10.88 -28.22 -25.77
N GLY A 618 -11.54 -29.12 -26.52
CA GLY A 618 -12.10 -28.87 -27.83
C GLY A 618 -11.52 -29.74 -28.94
N ASP A 619 -10.42 -30.46 -28.69
CA ASP A 619 -9.72 -31.32 -29.63
C ASP A 619 -9.86 -32.86 -29.31
N GLY A 620 -10.81 -33.18 -28.42
CA GLY A 620 -11.00 -34.52 -27.86
C GLY A 620 -10.22 -34.73 -26.56
N PRO A 621 -10.53 -35.80 -25.81
CA PRO A 621 -9.89 -36.12 -24.54
C PRO A 621 -8.38 -36.33 -24.70
N ARG A 622 -7.58 -35.65 -23.87
CA ARG A 622 -6.13 -35.74 -23.75
C ARG A 622 -5.69 -35.64 -22.29
N THR A 623 -4.52 -36.16 -22.00
CA THR A 623 -3.86 -36.02 -20.73
C THR A 623 -3.28 -34.61 -20.59
N TYR A 624 -3.57 -33.95 -19.49
CA TYR A 624 -3.02 -32.66 -19.11
C TYR A 624 -2.51 -32.70 -17.66
N TYR A 625 -1.65 -31.76 -17.34
CA TYR A 625 -1.06 -31.60 -16.01
C TYR A 625 -1.46 -30.25 -15.42
N ARG A 626 -2.17 -30.22 -14.29
CA ARG A 626 -2.53 -28.97 -13.63
C ARG A 626 -1.28 -28.22 -13.16
N GLU A 627 -1.37 -26.89 -13.18
CA GLU A 627 -0.37 -26.03 -12.54
C GLU A 627 -0.32 -26.34 -11.04
N THR A 628 0.88 -26.60 -10.52
CA THR A 628 1.09 -26.99 -9.11
C THR A 628 1.49 -25.84 -8.20
N ASN A 629 1.78 -24.64 -8.76
CA ASN A 629 1.90 -23.41 -8.00
C ASN A 629 0.52 -22.88 -7.67
N THR A 630 0.46 -22.02 -6.63
CA THR A 630 -0.73 -21.23 -6.30
C THR A 630 -0.50 -19.76 -6.65
N MET A 631 -1.59 -19.01 -6.80
CA MET A 631 -1.54 -17.55 -6.87
C MET A 631 -1.08 -16.98 -5.52
N PRO A 632 -0.53 -15.75 -5.49
CA PRO A 632 -0.22 -15.09 -4.22
C PRO A 632 -1.50 -14.72 -3.49
N GLN A 633 -1.44 -14.60 -2.17
CA GLN A 633 -2.54 -14.12 -1.31
C GLN A 633 -3.18 -12.82 -1.85
N TRP A 634 -2.38 -11.94 -2.45
CA TRP A 634 -2.85 -10.69 -3.05
C TRP A 634 -3.85 -10.88 -4.20
N ALA A 635 -3.91 -12.04 -4.84
CA ALA A 635 -4.87 -12.31 -5.92
C ALA A 635 -6.31 -12.17 -5.41
N GLY A 636 -6.63 -12.83 -4.30
CA GLY A 636 -7.94 -12.72 -3.67
C GLY A 636 -8.25 -11.34 -3.10
N SER A 637 -7.24 -10.62 -2.61
CA SER A 637 -7.45 -9.31 -2.00
C SER A 637 -7.51 -8.13 -2.99
N CYS A 638 -7.30 -8.36 -4.30
CA CYS A 638 -7.28 -7.29 -5.29
C CYS A 638 -8.66 -6.84 -5.82
N TRP A 639 -9.75 -7.50 -5.43
CA TRP A 639 -11.05 -7.28 -6.07
C TRP A 639 -12.27 -7.50 -5.15
N TYR A 640 -12.07 -7.69 -3.85
CA TYR A 640 -13.13 -8.06 -2.90
C TYR A 640 -14.21 -6.99 -2.75
N GLU A 641 -13.90 -5.73 -2.99
CA GLU A 641 -14.86 -4.62 -3.00
C GLU A 641 -15.97 -4.84 -4.04
N MET A 642 -15.63 -5.40 -5.19
CA MET A 642 -16.62 -5.72 -6.23
C MET A 642 -17.53 -6.86 -5.79
N ARG A 643 -16.98 -7.91 -5.15
CA ARG A 643 -17.79 -9.04 -4.69
C ARG A 643 -18.70 -8.68 -3.52
N TYR A 644 -18.33 -7.72 -2.69
CA TYR A 644 -19.23 -7.19 -1.66
C TYR A 644 -20.53 -6.60 -2.22
N ILE A 645 -20.49 -6.09 -3.45
CA ILE A 645 -21.66 -5.52 -4.10
C ILE A 645 -22.72 -6.61 -4.37
N ASP A 646 -22.27 -7.79 -4.83
CA ASP A 646 -23.17 -8.85 -5.28
C ASP A 646 -22.61 -10.25 -4.97
N PRO A 647 -22.49 -10.61 -3.68
CA PRO A 647 -21.73 -11.79 -3.24
C PRO A 647 -22.39 -13.12 -3.64
N THR A 648 -23.68 -13.11 -4.00
CA THR A 648 -24.47 -14.29 -4.32
C THR A 648 -24.84 -14.41 -5.80
N ASP A 649 -24.29 -13.58 -6.66
CA ASP A 649 -24.49 -13.72 -8.11
C ASP A 649 -23.56 -14.81 -8.65
N ASP A 650 -24.18 -15.93 -9.08
CA ASP A 650 -23.45 -17.05 -9.69
C ASP A 650 -23.16 -16.85 -11.18
N ASN A 651 -23.78 -15.88 -11.82
CA ASN A 651 -23.71 -15.66 -13.28
C ASN A 651 -22.65 -14.63 -13.67
N ALA A 652 -22.35 -13.68 -12.77
CA ALA A 652 -21.39 -12.62 -13.00
C ALA A 652 -20.53 -12.35 -11.76
N LEU A 653 -19.34 -11.80 -11.97
CA LEU A 653 -18.47 -11.28 -10.91
C LEU A 653 -19.26 -10.28 -10.03
N VAL A 654 -20.00 -9.41 -10.68
CA VAL A 654 -20.94 -8.43 -10.14
C VAL A 654 -21.90 -8.04 -11.26
N ASP A 655 -23.18 -7.84 -10.94
CA ASP A 655 -24.13 -7.32 -11.93
C ASP A 655 -23.73 -5.91 -12.38
N PRO A 656 -23.67 -5.61 -13.69
CA PRO A 656 -23.24 -4.31 -14.20
C PRO A 656 -24.04 -3.11 -13.70
N ALA A 657 -25.35 -3.27 -13.43
CA ALA A 657 -26.18 -2.19 -12.91
C ALA A 657 -25.86 -1.92 -11.43
N ASN A 658 -25.57 -2.96 -10.66
CA ASN A 658 -25.16 -2.86 -9.27
C ASN A 658 -23.75 -2.24 -9.16
N GLU A 659 -22.81 -2.67 -10.02
CA GLU A 659 -21.46 -2.10 -10.09
C GLU A 659 -21.52 -0.61 -10.46
N ALA A 660 -22.25 -0.25 -11.50
CA ALA A 660 -22.37 1.13 -11.94
C ALA A 660 -23.00 2.04 -10.86
N TYR A 661 -23.97 1.52 -10.08
CA TYR A 661 -24.55 2.27 -8.96
C TYR A 661 -23.54 2.48 -7.84
N TRP A 662 -22.83 1.43 -7.40
CA TRP A 662 -21.94 1.51 -6.24
C TRP A 662 -20.56 2.11 -6.56
N MET A 663 -20.00 1.83 -7.75
CA MET A 663 -18.63 2.19 -8.10
C MET A 663 -18.51 3.14 -9.30
N GLY A 664 -19.58 3.39 -10.03
CA GLY A 664 -19.56 4.26 -11.21
C GLY A 664 -19.10 5.69 -10.92
N PRO A 665 -18.50 6.38 -11.91
CA PRO A 665 -18.06 7.76 -11.79
C PRO A 665 -19.20 8.73 -11.46
N ARG A 666 -18.93 9.72 -10.60
CA ARG A 666 -19.87 10.79 -10.21
C ARG A 666 -19.19 12.16 -10.34
N PRO A 667 -19.00 12.68 -11.56
CA PRO A 667 -18.27 13.92 -11.80
C PRO A 667 -18.84 15.14 -11.06
N GLN A 668 -20.17 15.20 -10.87
CA GLN A 668 -20.85 16.27 -10.13
C GLN A 668 -20.46 16.28 -8.63
N ALA A 669 -20.06 15.15 -8.09
CA ALA A 669 -19.57 15.00 -6.73
C ALA A 669 -18.02 15.02 -6.65
N GLY A 670 -17.34 15.38 -7.75
CA GLY A 670 -15.88 15.43 -7.82
C GLY A 670 -15.19 14.07 -8.03
N ASN A 671 -15.95 12.98 -8.11
CA ASN A 671 -15.44 11.65 -8.38
C ASN A 671 -15.52 11.32 -9.88
N THR A 672 -14.45 11.56 -10.63
CA THR A 672 -14.37 11.30 -12.07
C THR A 672 -13.88 9.90 -12.41
N SER A 673 -13.16 9.24 -11.49
CA SER A 673 -12.62 7.89 -11.70
C SER A 673 -13.58 6.77 -11.32
N GLY A 674 -14.58 7.07 -10.49
CA GLY A 674 -15.40 6.05 -9.83
C GLY A 674 -14.66 5.40 -8.65
N GLY A 675 -15.07 4.20 -8.27
CA GLY A 675 -14.55 3.43 -7.15
C GLY A 675 -15.32 3.64 -5.84
N THR A 676 -14.88 2.98 -4.76
CA THR A 676 -15.47 3.13 -3.43
C THR A 676 -15.32 4.57 -2.92
N ASP A 677 -16.32 5.07 -2.19
CA ASP A 677 -16.34 6.48 -1.76
C ASP A 677 -15.31 6.76 -0.67
N LEU A 678 -15.05 5.79 0.21
CA LEU A 678 -14.02 5.87 1.24
C LEU A 678 -13.40 4.50 1.48
N TYR A 679 -12.09 4.45 1.47
CA TYR A 679 -11.29 3.27 1.84
C TYR A 679 -10.36 3.61 2.99
N VAL A 680 -10.46 2.85 4.09
CA VAL A 680 -9.66 3.07 5.31
C VAL A 680 -8.73 1.89 5.52
N GLY A 681 -7.43 2.16 5.74
CA GLY A 681 -6.47 1.10 5.98
C GLY A 681 -5.04 1.58 6.18
N GLY A 682 -4.15 0.67 6.55
CA GLY A 682 -2.77 0.97 6.89
C GLY A 682 -1.92 1.45 5.71
N VAL A 683 -0.99 2.37 5.97
CA VAL A 683 -0.10 2.95 4.95
C VAL A 683 0.89 1.92 4.39
N GLU A 684 1.14 0.81 5.08
CA GLU A 684 1.99 -0.31 4.65
C GLU A 684 1.53 -0.94 3.34
N HIS A 685 0.25 -0.82 3.01
CA HIS A 685 -0.33 -1.34 1.77
C HIS A 685 -0.13 -0.44 0.55
N ALA A 686 0.48 0.74 0.71
CA ALA A 686 0.63 1.76 -0.34
C ALA A 686 1.26 1.23 -1.64
N VAL A 687 2.29 0.41 -1.55
CA VAL A 687 3.06 -0.13 -2.70
C VAL A 687 2.89 -1.65 -2.89
N LEU A 688 1.98 -2.26 -2.14
CA LEU A 688 1.62 -3.68 -2.23
C LEU A 688 0.17 -3.82 -2.73
N HIS A 689 -0.77 -4.10 -1.81
CA HIS A 689 -2.19 -4.30 -2.14
C HIS A 689 -2.77 -3.18 -3.01
N LEU A 690 -2.58 -1.91 -2.64
CA LEU A 690 -3.15 -0.77 -3.38
C LEU A 690 -2.63 -0.67 -4.83
N LEU A 691 -1.37 -1.04 -5.07
CA LEU A 691 -0.81 -1.02 -6.42
C LEU A 691 -1.35 -2.18 -7.27
N TYR A 692 -1.42 -3.38 -6.68
CA TYR A 692 -1.88 -4.57 -7.38
C TYR A 692 -3.38 -4.54 -7.67
N SER A 693 -4.20 -4.08 -6.73
CA SER A 693 -5.65 -3.92 -6.94
C SER A 693 -5.95 -2.88 -8.04
N ARG A 694 -5.22 -1.76 -8.09
CA ARG A 694 -5.34 -0.78 -9.18
C ARG A 694 -4.99 -1.39 -10.53
N PHE A 695 -3.95 -2.21 -10.61
CA PHE A 695 -3.58 -2.89 -11.85
C PHE A 695 -4.69 -3.85 -12.32
N TRP A 696 -5.19 -4.74 -11.45
CA TRP A 696 -6.27 -5.66 -11.77
C TRP A 696 -7.53 -4.94 -12.21
N HIS A 697 -7.91 -3.92 -11.46
CA HIS A 697 -9.09 -3.10 -11.76
C HIS A 697 -8.99 -2.41 -13.13
N LYS A 698 -7.81 -1.85 -13.47
CA LYS A 698 -7.58 -1.22 -14.78
C LYS A 698 -7.70 -2.22 -15.93
N VAL A 699 -7.26 -3.45 -15.77
CA VAL A 699 -7.45 -4.50 -16.78
C VAL A 699 -8.93 -4.80 -16.96
N LEU A 700 -9.68 -4.99 -15.87
CA LEU A 700 -11.13 -5.23 -15.92
C LEU A 700 -11.89 -4.03 -16.52
N PHE A 701 -11.47 -2.81 -16.19
CA PHE A 701 -12.03 -1.60 -16.80
C PHE A 701 -11.81 -1.57 -18.31
N ASP A 702 -10.61 -1.82 -18.79
CA ASP A 702 -10.29 -1.81 -20.21
C ASP A 702 -11.08 -2.85 -21.01
N LEU A 703 -11.28 -4.04 -20.41
CA LEU A 703 -12.07 -5.14 -20.99
C LEU A 703 -13.59 -4.91 -20.88
N GLY A 704 -14.04 -3.91 -20.12
CA GLY A 704 -15.45 -3.52 -20.05
C GLY A 704 -16.23 -4.21 -18.94
N HIS A 705 -15.57 -4.88 -18.01
CA HIS A 705 -16.24 -5.59 -16.89
C HIS A 705 -16.65 -4.67 -15.76
N VAL A 706 -16.01 -3.50 -15.61
CA VAL A 706 -16.33 -2.49 -14.60
C VAL A 706 -16.44 -1.10 -15.22
N SER A 707 -17.17 -0.20 -14.56
CA SER A 707 -17.42 1.16 -15.03
C SER A 707 -16.41 2.18 -14.49
N SER A 708 -15.77 1.90 -13.36
CA SER A 708 -14.78 2.76 -12.72
C SER A 708 -13.37 2.49 -13.22
N SER A 709 -12.56 3.54 -13.40
CA SER A 709 -11.14 3.43 -13.82
C SER A 709 -10.17 3.25 -12.66
N GLU A 710 -10.63 3.45 -11.43
CA GLU A 710 -9.91 3.23 -10.18
C GLU A 710 -10.82 2.50 -9.17
N PRO A 711 -10.27 1.58 -8.35
CA PRO A 711 -11.08 0.84 -7.39
C PRO A 711 -11.50 1.67 -6.17
N TYR A 712 -10.71 2.68 -5.80
CA TYR A 712 -10.88 3.46 -4.57
C TYR A 712 -10.75 4.95 -4.87
N HIS A 713 -11.82 5.73 -4.62
CA HIS A 713 -11.79 7.17 -4.86
C HIS A 713 -11.04 7.92 -3.75
N ARG A 714 -11.49 7.79 -2.50
CA ARG A 714 -10.84 8.42 -1.34
C ARG A 714 -10.17 7.38 -0.46
N LEU A 715 -8.91 7.62 -0.11
CA LEU A 715 -8.15 6.80 0.82
C LEU A 715 -7.87 7.58 2.10
N PHE A 716 -8.07 6.92 3.24
CA PHE A 716 -7.65 7.44 4.54
C PHE A 716 -6.74 6.42 5.24
N ASN A 717 -5.57 6.85 5.69
CA ASN A 717 -4.68 6.01 6.47
C ASN A 717 -4.77 6.39 7.94
N GLN A 718 -5.25 5.46 8.78
CA GLN A 718 -5.18 5.61 10.23
C GLN A 718 -3.75 5.42 10.73
N GLY A 719 -3.42 6.07 11.85
CA GLY A 719 -2.17 5.84 12.57
C GLY A 719 -2.16 4.47 13.28
N TYR A 720 -1.01 4.11 13.84
CA TYR A 720 -0.86 2.86 14.59
C TYR A 720 -1.16 3.06 16.07
N VAL A 721 -1.84 2.08 16.67
CA VAL A 721 -1.87 1.93 18.13
C VAL A 721 -0.62 1.15 18.52
N GLN A 722 0.24 1.83 19.26
CA GLN A 722 1.53 1.31 19.72
C GLN A 722 1.44 0.98 21.22
N ALA A 723 2.35 0.13 21.69
CA ALA A 723 2.40 -0.24 23.09
C ALA A 723 3.84 -0.29 23.61
N TYR A 724 3.97 -0.18 24.92
CA TYR A 724 5.25 -0.41 25.56
C TYR A 724 5.50 -1.91 25.71
N ALA A 725 6.70 -2.32 25.35
CA ALA A 725 7.24 -3.66 25.65
C ALA A 725 8.34 -3.53 26.69
N TYR A 726 8.58 -4.60 27.45
CA TYR A 726 9.54 -4.58 28.53
C TYR A 726 10.48 -5.79 28.42
N THR A 727 11.77 -5.54 28.59
CA THR A 727 12.79 -6.59 28.57
C THR A 727 13.48 -6.71 29.92
N ASP A 728 13.75 -7.96 30.34
CA ASP A 728 14.56 -8.24 31.53
C ASP A 728 16.07 -7.97 31.29
N SER A 729 16.89 -8.17 32.31
CA SER A 729 18.34 -7.97 32.23
C SER A 729 19.05 -8.84 31.18
N ARG A 730 18.40 -9.91 30.70
CA ARG A 730 18.91 -10.83 29.65
C ARG A 730 18.41 -10.44 28.27
N GLY A 731 17.60 -9.35 28.14
CA GLY A 731 17.00 -8.92 26.89
C GLY A 731 15.77 -9.75 26.47
N GLN A 732 15.19 -10.56 27.38
CA GLN A 732 13.98 -11.31 27.10
C GLN A 732 12.74 -10.49 27.42
N TYR A 733 11.76 -10.50 26.52
CA TYR A 733 10.49 -9.82 26.74
C TYR A 733 9.69 -10.47 27.88
N VAL A 734 9.15 -9.62 28.76
CA VAL A 734 8.30 -10.00 29.89
C VAL A 734 6.87 -9.51 29.63
N PRO A 735 5.84 -10.13 30.25
CA PRO A 735 4.46 -9.68 30.08
C PRO A 735 4.29 -8.22 30.54
N ALA A 736 3.75 -7.37 29.68
CA ALA A 736 3.64 -5.94 29.94
C ALA A 736 2.62 -5.62 31.06
N ASP A 737 1.60 -6.45 31.20
CA ASP A 737 0.56 -6.38 32.23
C ASP A 737 1.04 -6.75 33.65
N GLU A 738 2.17 -7.47 33.75
CA GLU A 738 2.81 -7.82 35.04
C GLU A 738 3.86 -6.79 35.48
N VAL A 739 4.11 -5.73 34.70
CA VAL A 739 5.14 -4.73 35.01
C VAL A 739 4.57 -3.62 35.89
N GLU A 740 5.22 -3.43 37.03
CA GLU A 740 4.90 -2.36 37.96
C GLU A 740 5.64 -1.07 37.65
N GLU A 741 4.92 0.05 37.56
CA GLU A 741 5.47 1.39 37.42
C GLU A 741 5.67 2.01 38.81
N VAL A 742 6.90 2.30 39.16
CA VAL A 742 7.26 2.87 40.46
C VAL A 742 7.87 4.27 40.26
N THR A 743 7.21 5.29 40.79
CA THR A 743 7.72 6.66 40.76
C THR A 743 8.32 7.02 42.10
N ALA A 744 9.60 7.33 42.13
CA ALA A 744 10.31 7.74 43.32
C ALA A 744 9.93 9.19 43.72
N GLU A 745 10.23 9.59 44.96
CA GLU A 745 9.94 10.94 45.48
C GLU A 745 10.59 12.09 44.68
N ASN A 746 11.67 11.79 43.96
CA ASN A 746 12.37 12.72 43.07
C ASN A 746 11.73 12.84 41.68
N GLY A 747 10.60 12.17 41.44
CA GLY A 747 9.88 12.17 40.15
C GLY A 747 10.46 11.21 39.08
N THR A 748 11.47 10.41 39.42
CA THR A 748 12.04 9.40 38.50
C THR A 748 11.14 8.16 38.47
N THR A 749 10.67 7.77 37.29
CA THR A 749 9.88 6.56 37.09
C THR A 749 10.77 5.38 36.71
N SER A 750 10.60 4.25 37.36
CA SER A 750 11.23 2.96 37.05
C SER A 750 10.16 1.89 36.84
N TYR A 751 10.54 0.82 36.14
CA TYR A 751 9.66 -0.29 35.78
C TYR A 751 10.22 -1.56 36.38
N LEU A 752 9.37 -2.29 37.08
CA LEU A 752 9.77 -3.53 37.76
C LEU A 752 8.89 -4.69 37.30
N TRP A 753 9.50 -5.83 37.03
CA TRP A 753 8.83 -7.11 36.83
C TRP A 753 9.30 -8.09 37.89
N GLN A 754 8.40 -8.64 38.69
CA GLN A 754 8.70 -9.50 39.82
C GLN A 754 9.76 -8.89 40.75
N GLY A 755 9.67 -7.57 40.96
CA GLY A 755 10.60 -6.82 41.83
C GLY A 755 11.98 -6.54 41.19
N GLN A 756 12.22 -6.94 39.92
CA GLN A 756 13.48 -6.71 39.23
C GLN A 756 13.30 -5.59 38.18
N PRO A 757 14.30 -4.71 38.00
CA PRO A 757 14.23 -3.63 36.98
C PRO A 757 14.13 -4.21 35.57
N VAL A 758 13.24 -3.64 34.76
CA VAL A 758 13.09 -3.94 33.33
C VAL A 758 13.27 -2.68 32.50
N ARG A 759 13.73 -2.88 31.26
CA ARG A 759 13.89 -1.81 30.28
C ARG A 759 12.63 -1.68 29.46
N ARG A 760 12.11 -0.45 29.35
CA ARG A 760 10.92 -0.12 28.54
C ARG A 760 11.33 0.27 27.13
N GLU A 761 10.64 -0.29 26.12
CA GLU A 761 10.74 0.04 24.71
C GLU A 761 9.36 0.44 24.19
N TYR A 762 9.31 1.45 23.33
CA TYR A 762 8.08 1.90 22.71
C TYR A 762 8.04 1.47 21.24
N GLY A 763 6.93 0.90 20.79
CA GLY A 763 6.80 0.43 19.43
C GLY A 763 5.52 -0.33 19.15
N LYS A 764 5.56 -1.22 18.17
CA LYS A 764 4.39 -2.00 17.77
C LYS A 764 3.90 -2.94 18.89
N MET A 765 2.62 -3.25 18.84
CA MET A 765 2.00 -4.30 19.63
C MET A 765 2.23 -5.66 18.94
N GLY A 766 2.66 -6.67 19.72
CA GLY A 766 2.94 -7.99 19.12
C GLY A 766 3.11 -9.10 20.15
N LYS A 767 2.77 -10.35 19.75
CA LYS A 767 2.83 -11.55 20.63
C LYS A 767 4.23 -11.84 21.15
N SER A 768 5.23 -11.70 20.27
CA SER A 768 6.64 -11.89 20.63
C SER A 768 7.12 -10.87 21.66
N LEU A 769 6.51 -9.69 21.68
CA LEU A 769 6.81 -8.58 22.56
C LEU A 769 6.05 -8.66 23.91
N LYS A 770 5.11 -9.60 24.04
CA LYS A 770 4.25 -9.83 25.21
C LYS A 770 3.54 -8.56 25.72
N ASN A 771 3.11 -7.70 24.81
CA ASN A 771 2.44 -6.42 25.10
C ASN A 771 1.06 -6.30 24.43
N ILE A 772 0.42 -7.42 24.07
CA ILE A 772 -0.89 -7.44 23.43
C ILE A 772 -1.98 -7.18 24.46
N VAL A 773 -2.92 -6.30 24.08
CA VAL A 773 -4.24 -6.15 24.71
C VAL A 773 -5.28 -6.56 23.69
N THR A 774 -6.25 -7.39 24.10
CA THR A 774 -7.30 -7.86 23.19
C THR A 774 -8.57 -7.03 23.30
N PRO A 775 -9.41 -6.95 22.24
CA PRO A 775 -10.72 -6.32 22.37
C PRO A 775 -11.61 -7.00 23.41
N ASP A 776 -11.48 -8.33 23.57
CA ASP A 776 -12.26 -9.09 24.55
C ASP A 776 -12.00 -8.58 25.99
N ASP A 777 -10.75 -8.26 26.33
CA ASP A 777 -10.39 -7.66 27.64
C ASP A 777 -11.12 -6.33 27.88
N MET A 778 -11.30 -5.55 26.79
CA MET A 778 -12.00 -4.27 26.84
C MET A 778 -13.53 -4.44 26.97
N TYR A 779 -14.10 -5.42 26.25
CA TYR A 779 -15.54 -5.72 26.32
C TYR A 779 -15.92 -6.15 27.72
N GLU A 780 -15.13 -7.04 28.35
CA GLU A 780 -15.39 -7.54 29.68
C GLU A 780 -15.24 -6.45 30.76
N ALA A 781 -14.20 -5.64 30.66
CA ALA A 781 -13.90 -4.63 31.68
C ALA A 781 -14.74 -3.36 31.60
N TYR A 782 -15.16 -2.95 30.39
CA TYR A 782 -15.74 -1.62 30.17
C TYR A 782 -16.96 -1.59 29.25
N GLY A 783 -17.17 -2.60 28.42
CA GLY A 783 -18.17 -2.60 27.34
C GLY A 783 -17.62 -2.05 26.03
N ALA A 784 -18.28 -2.39 24.91
CA ALA A 784 -17.86 -2.03 23.56
C ALA A 784 -17.99 -0.52 23.30
N ASP A 785 -19.05 0.13 23.74
CA ASP A 785 -19.24 1.57 23.55
C ASP A 785 -18.15 2.40 24.26
N THR A 786 -17.73 2.00 25.46
CA THR A 786 -16.62 2.65 26.16
C THR A 786 -15.31 2.49 25.38
N PHE A 787 -15.05 1.32 24.85
CA PHE A 787 -13.87 1.03 24.03
C PHE A 787 -13.90 1.85 22.74
N ARG A 788 -15.02 1.93 22.05
CA ARG A 788 -15.20 2.74 20.83
C ARG A 788 -14.92 4.22 21.10
N VAL A 789 -15.50 4.78 22.14
CA VAL A 789 -15.27 6.19 22.52
C VAL A 789 -13.80 6.43 22.86
N TYR A 790 -13.15 5.51 23.56
CA TYR A 790 -11.73 5.63 23.90
C TYR A 790 -10.85 5.65 22.67
N GLU A 791 -11.01 4.67 21.76
CA GLU A 791 -10.27 4.57 20.49
C GLU A 791 -10.36 5.88 19.69
N MET A 792 -11.55 6.42 19.57
CA MET A 792 -11.80 7.64 18.80
C MET A 792 -11.35 8.92 19.52
N SER A 793 -11.19 8.89 20.85
CA SER A 793 -10.78 10.06 21.64
C SER A 793 -9.27 10.22 21.82
N MET A 794 -8.47 9.18 21.55
CA MET A 794 -7.02 9.18 21.84
C MET A 794 -6.20 10.26 21.10
N GLY A 795 -6.72 10.86 20.04
CA GLY A 795 -6.03 11.89 19.23
C GLY A 795 -6.50 11.91 17.78
N PRO A 796 -5.82 12.66 16.90
CA PRO A 796 -6.11 12.67 15.45
C PRO A 796 -5.99 11.26 14.86
N LEU A 797 -6.95 10.86 14.03
CA LEU A 797 -7.06 9.48 13.54
C LEU A 797 -5.85 9.03 12.73
N ASP A 798 -5.17 9.93 12.06
CA ASP A 798 -3.99 9.71 11.22
C ASP A 798 -2.66 9.69 11.99
N ALA A 799 -2.68 9.93 13.32
CA ALA A 799 -1.48 9.95 14.14
C ALA A 799 -1.28 8.66 14.92
N ASP A 800 -0.02 8.21 15.02
CA ASP A 800 0.36 7.11 15.91
C ASP A 800 0.17 7.49 17.38
N ARG A 801 -0.26 6.52 18.19
CA ARG A 801 -0.58 6.80 19.60
C ARG A 801 -0.30 5.61 20.51
N PRO A 802 0.12 5.88 21.79
CA PRO A 802 0.31 4.80 22.76
C PRO A 802 -1.04 4.35 23.32
N TRP A 803 -1.19 3.04 23.49
CA TRP A 803 -2.27 2.45 24.27
C TRP A 803 -2.05 2.65 25.77
N ASP A 804 -3.08 3.12 26.48
CA ASP A 804 -3.10 3.19 27.93
C ASP A 804 -4.47 2.72 28.46
N THR A 805 -4.52 1.49 28.93
CA THR A 805 -5.75 0.89 29.49
C THR A 805 -6.35 1.70 30.63
N ARG A 806 -5.52 2.41 31.43
CA ARG A 806 -6.01 3.25 32.56
C ARG A 806 -6.81 4.45 32.11
N ALA A 807 -6.51 4.96 30.91
CA ALA A 807 -7.19 6.11 30.34
C ALA A 807 -8.62 5.80 29.86
N VAL A 808 -8.95 4.53 29.61
CA VAL A 808 -10.29 4.05 29.20
C VAL A 808 -11.38 4.49 30.19
N ALA A 809 -11.06 4.55 31.48
CA ALA A 809 -11.98 5.00 32.54
C ALA A 809 -12.53 6.43 32.30
N GLY A 810 -11.82 7.27 31.53
CA GLY A 810 -12.30 8.60 31.14
C GLY A 810 -13.54 8.52 30.25
N SER A 811 -13.49 7.65 29.25
CA SER A 811 -14.61 7.40 28.33
C SER A 811 -15.79 6.75 29.01
N GLN A 812 -15.54 5.82 29.94
CA GLN A 812 -16.60 5.24 30.74
C GLN A 812 -17.37 6.29 31.56
N ARG A 813 -16.66 7.23 32.21
CA ARG A 813 -17.29 8.32 32.95
C ARG A 813 -18.15 9.24 32.09
N PHE A 814 -17.77 9.44 30.82
CA PHE A 814 -18.58 10.18 29.85
C PHE A 814 -19.92 9.49 29.60
N LEU A 815 -19.91 8.19 29.31
CA LEU A 815 -21.12 7.41 29.08
C LEU A 815 -21.99 7.26 30.34
N GLN A 816 -21.39 7.11 31.52
CA GLN A 816 -22.10 7.10 32.78
C GLN A 816 -22.82 8.42 33.08
N ARG A 817 -22.25 9.57 32.70
CA ARG A 817 -22.92 10.87 32.82
C ARG A 817 -24.06 11.00 31.82
N LEU A 818 -23.84 10.56 30.58
CA LEU A 818 -24.90 10.56 29.57
C LEU A 818 -26.10 9.74 30.03
N TRP A 819 -25.84 8.57 30.59
CA TRP A 819 -26.89 7.70 31.15
C TRP A 819 -27.67 8.37 32.25
N ARG A 820 -26.99 8.97 33.22
CA ARG A 820 -27.61 9.68 34.38
C ARG A 820 -28.38 10.93 33.99
N ASN A 821 -28.08 11.55 32.88
CA ASN A 821 -28.87 12.69 32.38
C ASN A 821 -30.28 12.26 31.97
N VAL A 822 -30.52 10.93 31.80
CA VAL A 822 -31.80 10.39 31.33
C VAL A 822 -32.43 9.40 32.30
N VAL A 823 -31.61 8.60 33.02
CA VAL A 823 -32.05 7.48 33.85
C VAL A 823 -31.61 7.70 35.29
N ASP A 824 -32.56 7.68 36.23
CA ASP A 824 -32.26 7.62 37.67
C ASP A 824 -31.64 6.25 37.97
N GLU A 825 -30.43 6.25 38.49
CA GLU A 825 -29.68 5.02 38.79
C GLU A 825 -30.27 4.17 39.91
N THR A 826 -31.17 4.74 40.74
CA THR A 826 -31.82 4.07 41.85
C THR A 826 -33.17 3.46 41.43
N THR A 827 -33.97 4.20 40.68
CA THR A 827 -35.36 3.82 40.33
C THR A 827 -35.48 3.25 38.89
N GLY A 828 -34.58 3.62 38.01
CA GLY A 828 -34.66 3.29 36.58
C GLY A 828 -35.64 4.15 35.79
N GLU A 829 -36.29 5.14 36.44
CA GLU A 829 -37.21 6.07 35.80
C GLU A 829 -36.48 7.17 35.02
N LEU A 830 -37.20 7.85 34.10
CA LEU A 830 -36.66 8.97 33.33
C LEU A 830 -36.55 10.22 34.22
N THR A 831 -35.43 10.92 34.08
CA THR A 831 -35.14 12.17 34.80
C THR A 831 -35.39 13.42 33.94
N VAL A 832 -35.65 13.22 32.64
CA VAL A 832 -35.82 14.33 31.68
C VAL A 832 -37.16 15.04 31.85
N VAL A 833 -37.20 16.33 31.52
CA VAL A 833 -38.39 17.16 31.54
C VAL A 833 -38.76 17.63 30.14
N ASP A 834 -40.08 17.81 29.90
CA ASP A 834 -40.61 18.26 28.60
C ASP A 834 -40.62 19.79 28.44
N GLU A 835 -40.04 20.51 29.39
CA GLU A 835 -39.88 21.96 29.34
C GLU A 835 -38.77 22.34 28.33
N SER A 836 -38.98 23.46 27.61
CA SER A 836 -37.98 23.95 26.63
C SER A 836 -36.68 24.34 27.34
N ALA A 837 -35.56 24.04 26.73
CA ALA A 837 -34.23 24.45 27.21
C ALA A 837 -34.10 26.00 27.27
N ASP A 838 -33.34 26.51 28.22
CA ASP A 838 -32.97 27.91 28.24
C ASP A 838 -32.12 28.31 27.02
N GLU A 839 -31.95 29.63 26.83
CA GLU A 839 -31.24 30.14 25.63
C GLU A 839 -29.77 29.72 25.63
N GLU A 840 -29.09 29.63 26.77
CA GLU A 840 -27.69 29.22 26.87
C GLU A 840 -27.55 27.75 26.40
N THR A 841 -28.42 26.89 26.89
CA THR A 841 -28.46 25.46 26.51
C THR A 841 -28.77 25.31 25.02
N ARG A 842 -29.78 26.00 24.48
CA ARG A 842 -30.13 25.95 23.05
C ARG A 842 -28.97 26.41 22.15
N ARG A 843 -28.28 27.48 22.53
CA ARG A 843 -27.10 27.98 21.84
C ARG A 843 -25.95 26.95 21.85
N LEU A 844 -25.71 26.30 22.98
CA LEU A 844 -24.68 25.29 23.12
C LEU A 844 -25.02 24.05 22.26
N VAL A 845 -26.27 23.59 22.26
CA VAL A 845 -26.75 22.49 21.41
C VAL A 845 -26.55 22.86 19.95
N ALA A 846 -26.97 24.01 19.48
CA ALA A 846 -26.82 24.46 18.11
C ALA A 846 -25.34 24.48 17.66
N LYS A 847 -24.45 25.05 18.46
CA LYS A 847 -23.00 25.07 18.20
C LYS A 847 -22.40 23.66 18.16
N THR A 848 -22.90 22.77 19.04
CA THR A 848 -22.43 21.38 19.08
C THR A 848 -22.86 20.61 17.82
N ILE A 849 -24.12 20.79 17.39
CA ILE A 849 -24.63 20.14 16.16
C ILE A 849 -23.74 20.50 14.96
N VAL A 850 -23.50 21.80 14.72
CA VAL A 850 -22.66 22.24 13.60
C VAL A 850 -21.24 21.69 13.72
N GLY A 851 -20.63 21.85 14.89
CA GLY A 851 -19.25 21.45 15.10
C GLY A 851 -19.00 19.95 15.07
N VAL A 852 -19.94 19.13 15.54
CA VAL A 852 -19.84 17.64 15.47
C VAL A 852 -20.07 17.16 14.05
N ARG A 853 -21.03 17.76 13.31
CA ARG A 853 -21.21 17.45 11.87
C ARG A 853 -19.93 17.69 11.08
N GLU A 854 -19.33 18.87 11.18
CA GLU A 854 -18.08 19.20 10.49
C GLU A 854 -16.93 18.27 10.89
N ASP A 855 -16.89 17.82 12.15
CA ASP A 855 -15.85 16.92 12.62
C ASP A 855 -16.06 15.48 12.10
N TYR A 856 -17.30 14.99 12.01
CA TYR A 856 -17.58 13.67 11.41
C TYR A 856 -17.30 13.67 9.91
N GLU A 857 -17.71 14.69 9.16
CA GLU A 857 -17.40 14.88 7.75
C GLU A 857 -15.88 14.93 7.49
N GLY A 858 -15.13 15.57 8.40
CA GLY A 858 -13.68 15.68 8.34
C GLY A 858 -12.90 14.55 9.00
N MET A 859 -13.57 13.52 9.53
CA MET A 859 -12.95 12.40 10.28
C MET A 859 -12.12 12.86 11.50
N ARG A 860 -12.47 13.99 12.08
CA ARG A 860 -11.85 14.55 13.31
C ARG A 860 -12.57 14.06 14.56
N LEU A 861 -12.59 12.75 14.75
CA LEU A 861 -13.47 12.09 15.74
C LEU A 861 -13.15 12.46 17.19
N ASN A 862 -11.87 12.69 17.50
CA ASN A 862 -11.44 13.14 18.82
C ASN A 862 -11.99 14.53 19.19
N THR A 863 -12.10 15.44 18.22
CA THR A 863 -12.67 16.79 18.46
C THR A 863 -14.20 16.73 18.53
N ALA A 864 -14.85 15.86 17.78
CA ALA A 864 -16.28 15.60 17.92
C ALA A 864 -16.61 15.11 19.33
N ILE A 865 -15.92 14.09 19.84
CA ILE A 865 -16.11 13.57 21.20
C ILE A 865 -15.86 14.65 22.26
N ALA A 866 -14.84 15.48 22.09
CA ALA A 866 -14.58 16.59 23.01
C ALA A 866 -15.78 17.57 23.09
N LYS A 867 -16.42 17.89 21.96
CA LYS A 867 -17.63 18.75 21.93
C LYS A 867 -18.83 18.06 22.58
N LEU A 868 -19.01 16.75 22.33
CA LEU A 868 -20.05 15.94 23.00
C LEU A 868 -19.86 15.93 24.52
N ILE A 869 -18.63 15.80 25.01
CA ILE A 869 -18.31 15.84 26.43
C ILE A 869 -18.67 17.22 27.04
N VAL A 870 -18.38 18.31 26.33
CA VAL A 870 -18.73 19.66 26.79
C VAL A 870 -20.24 19.80 26.96
N LEU A 871 -21.04 19.43 25.96
CA LEU A 871 -22.50 19.48 26.02
C LEU A 871 -23.04 18.57 27.13
N ASN A 872 -22.55 17.33 27.20
CA ASN A 872 -22.96 16.37 28.23
C ASN A 872 -22.71 16.88 29.66
N ASN A 873 -21.54 17.51 29.91
CA ASN A 873 -21.20 18.08 31.19
C ASN A 873 -22.12 19.27 31.55
N HIS A 874 -22.48 20.13 30.58
CA HIS A 874 -23.41 21.23 30.75
C HIS A 874 -24.79 20.69 31.20
N LEU A 875 -25.33 19.72 30.47
CA LEU A 875 -26.62 19.08 30.81
C LEU A 875 -26.60 18.43 32.22
N THR A 876 -25.49 17.75 32.56
CA THR A 876 -25.32 17.17 33.91
C THR A 876 -25.35 18.22 35.04
N GLY A 877 -24.97 19.44 34.74
CA GLY A 877 -25.00 20.57 35.70
C GLY A 877 -26.37 21.23 35.89
N LEU A 878 -27.36 20.92 35.07
CA LEU A 878 -28.70 21.46 35.13
C LEU A 878 -29.50 20.82 36.29
N SER A 879 -30.42 21.55 36.87
CA SER A 879 -31.34 21.04 37.91
C SER A 879 -32.41 20.10 37.31
N ALA A 880 -32.75 20.30 36.05
CA ALA A 880 -33.65 19.45 35.24
C ALA A 880 -33.13 19.43 33.83
N VAL A 881 -33.05 18.27 33.23
CA VAL A 881 -32.49 18.08 31.90
C VAL A 881 -33.59 18.12 30.83
N PRO A 882 -33.57 19.11 29.91
CA PRO A 882 -34.56 19.21 28.83
C PRO A 882 -34.46 18.05 27.89
N ARG A 883 -35.59 17.39 27.58
CA ARG A 883 -35.68 16.25 26.65
C ARG A 883 -35.07 16.60 25.29
N GLU A 884 -35.45 17.75 24.70
CA GLU A 884 -34.98 18.20 23.39
C GLU A 884 -33.45 18.31 23.30
N ALA A 885 -32.78 18.74 24.38
CA ALA A 885 -31.33 18.86 24.41
C ALA A 885 -30.63 17.51 24.54
N VAL A 886 -31.20 16.58 25.29
CA VAL A 886 -30.70 15.23 25.45
C VAL A 886 -30.90 14.43 24.16
N GLU A 887 -32.06 14.54 23.52
CA GLU A 887 -32.30 13.84 22.22
C GLU A 887 -31.29 14.28 21.16
N ALA A 888 -30.99 15.56 21.05
CA ALA A 888 -29.95 16.06 20.17
C ALA A 888 -28.55 15.48 20.52
N LEU A 889 -28.19 15.43 21.82
CA LEU A 889 -26.94 14.85 22.28
C LEU A 889 -26.85 13.35 21.96
N VAL A 890 -27.94 12.60 22.15
CA VAL A 890 -28.03 11.16 21.88
C VAL A 890 -27.84 10.89 20.38
N LEU A 891 -28.53 11.63 19.52
CA LEU A 891 -28.40 11.51 18.06
C LEU A 891 -26.95 11.80 17.60
N MET A 892 -26.30 12.82 18.18
CA MET A 892 -24.90 13.11 17.85
C MET A 892 -23.91 12.10 18.42
N THR A 893 -24.26 11.42 19.52
CA THR A 893 -23.40 10.42 20.17
C THR A 893 -23.55 9.03 19.52
N ALA A 894 -24.67 8.76 18.86
CA ALA A 894 -24.99 7.47 18.25
C ALA A 894 -23.89 6.91 17.31
N PRO A 895 -23.21 7.70 16.47
CA PRO A 895 -22.14 7.17 15.63
C PRO A 895 -20.97 6.58 16.45
N VAL A 896 -20.60 7.17 17.57
CA VAL A 896 -19.42 6.72 18.37
C VAL A 896 -19.78 5.71 19.45
N ALA A 897 -20.98 5.79 20.07
CA ALA A 897 -21.46 4.91 21.12
C ALA A 897 -22.90 4.44 20.81
N PRO A 898 -23.08 3.57 19.82
CA PRO A 898 -24.38 3.28 19.27
C PRO A 898 -25.33 2.54 20.22
N HIS A 899 -24.81 1.62 21.04
CA HIS A 899 -25.69 0.77 21.85
C HIS A 899 -26.34 1.56 23.02
N ILE A 900 -25.57 2.35 23.74
CA ILE A 900 -26.13 3.19 24.81
C ILE A 900 -27.06 4.26 24.22
N ALA A 901 -26.72 4.81 23.04
CA ALA A 901 -27.58 5.78 22.39
C ALA A 901 -28.94 5.18 21.99
N GLU A 902 -28.97 4.00 21.40
CA GLU A 902 -30.20 3.26 21.07
C GLU A 902 -31.02 2.94 22.32
N GLU A 903 -30.38 2.49 23.39
CA GLU A 903 -31.12 2.16 24.63
C GLU A 903 -31.75 3.41 25.25
N ILE A 904 -31.01 4.54 25.27
CA ILE A 904 -31.55 5.81 25.75
C ILE A 904 -32.69 6.28 24.83
N TRP A 905 -32.53 6.19 23.51
CA TRP A 905 -33.54 6.59 22.54
C TRP A 905 -34.85 5.82 22.72
N LYS A 906 -34.75 4.52 22.89
CA LYS A 906 -35.90 3.64 23.23
C LYS A 906 -36.56 4.04 24.54
N ARG A 907 -35.78 4.34 25.59
CA ARG A 907 -36.31 4.74 26.91
C ARG A 907 -37.03 6.09 26.85
N LEU A 908 -36.57 6.99 25.96
CA LEU A 908 -37.25 8.25 25.70
C LEU A 908 -38.61 8.08 24.97
N GLY A 909 -38.96 6.87 24.56
CA GLY A 909 -40.26 6.54 24.00
C GLY A 909 -40.27 6.39 22.47
N HIS A 910 -39.14 6.36 21.85
CA HIS A 910 -39.03 6.14 20.40
C HIS A 910 -39.06 4.63 20.06
N GLU A 911 -39.88 4.23 19.11
CA GLU A 911 -40.10 2.82 18.77
C GLU A 911 -39.13 2.29 17.74
N HIS A 912 -38.66 3.17 16.83
CA HIS A 912 -37.73 2.83 15.75
C HIS A 912 -36.28 2.97 16.18
N SER A 913 -35.39 2.21 15.51
CA SER A 913 -33.94 2.35 15.71
C SER A 913 -33.47 3.74 15.30
N LEU A 914 -32.62 4.30 16.12
CA LEU A 914 -31.96 5.56 15.91
C LEU A 914 -31.11 5.58 14.61
N ALA A 915 -30.69 4.43 14.12
CA ALA A 915 -29.96 4.29 12.86
C ALA A 915 -30.72 4.84 11.62
N HIS A 916 -32.04 4.97 11.72
CA HIS A 916 -32.91 5.51 10.66
C HIS A 916 -33.33 6.97 10.89
N GLU A 917 -32.89 7.58 11.98
CA GLU A 917 -33.18 8.97 12.29
C GLU A 917 -32.19 9.90 11.57
N ASP A 918 -32.66 11.11 11.26
CA ASP A 918 -31.82 12.13 10.65
C ASP A 918 -30.82 12.73 11.69
N PHE A 919 -29.61 12.99 11.25
CA PHE A 919 -28.65 13.74 12.07
C PHE A 919 -29.19 15.16 12.34
N PRO A 920 -29.15 15.64 13.61
CA PRO A 920 -29.81 16.89 13.98
C PRO A 920 -29.29 18.07 13.17
N VAL A 921 -30.19 19.01 12.88
CA VAL A 921 -29.92 20.25 12.15
C VAL A 921 -30.34 21.46 12.97
N VAL A 922 -29.63 22.56 12.80
CA VAL A 922 -30.01 23.82 13.44
C VAL A 922 -31.10 24.50 12.61
N THR A 923 -32.28 24.64 13.18
CA THR A 923 -33.43 25.29 12.54
C THR A 923 -33.49 26.80 12.80
N ASP A 924 -32.93 27.28 13.89
CA ASP A 924 -32.82 28.70 14.24
C ASP A 924 -31.36 29.16 14.18
N GLU A 925 -30.95 29.71 13.06
CA GLU A 925 -29.58 30.21 12.84
C GLU A 925 -29.19 31.35 13.80
N SER A 926 -30.14 32.04 14.41
CA SER A 926 -29.83 33.09 15.38
C SER A 926 -29.13 32.56 16.62
N LEU A 927 -29.29 31.25 16.94
CA LEU A 927 -28.59 30.59 18.02
C LEU A 927 -27.07 30.43 17.76
N LEU A 928 -26.65 30.53 16.52
CA LEU A 928 -25.24 30.47 16.13
C LEU A 928 -24.56 31.82 16.13
N ALA A 929 -25.34 32.92 16.22
CA ALA A 929 -24.78 34.24 16.29
C ALA A 929 -23.93 34.40 17.57
N ALA A 930 -22.70 34.84 17.40
CA ALA A 930 -21.83 35.13 18.51
C ALA A 930 -22.26 36.43 19.15
N ASP A 931 -22.60 36.42 20.44
CA ASP A 931 -22.92 37.67 21.19
C ASP A 931 -21.72 38.62 21.23
N LYS A 932 -20.54 38.07 21.29
CA LYS A 932 -19.28 38.81 21.20
C LYS A 932 -18.19 37.99 20.49
N VAL A 933 -17.27 38.69 19.86
CA VAL A 933 -16.08 38.12 19.22
C VAL A 933 -14.83 38.64 19.92
N THR A 934 -13.90 37.76 20.22
CA THR A 934 -12.61 38.16 20.78
C THR A 934 -11.75 38.83 19.71
N CYS A 935 -11.56 40.14 19.85
CA CYS A 935 -10.60 40.90 19.05
C CYS A 935 -9.20 40.82 19.67
N VAL A 936 -8.23 40.38 18.91
CA VAL A 936 -6.82 40.36 19.33
C VAL A 936 -6.20 41.73 19.08
N VAL A 937 -5.70 42.39 20.14
CA VAL A 937 -5.01 43.70 20.02
C VAL A 937 -3.50 43.49 20.13
N GLN A 938 -2.79 43.89 19.07
CA GLN A 938 -1.33 43.78 18.95
C GLN A 938 -0.65 45.13 18.95
N VAL A 939 0.53 45.22 19.60
CA VAL A 939 1.44 46.38 19.47
C VAL A 939 2.78 45.84 18.99
N LYS A 940 3.28 46.31 17.84
CA LYS A 940 4.49 45.84 17.16
C LYS A 940 4.45 44.32 16.92
N GLY A 941 3.30 43.77 16.50
CA GLY A 941 3.14 42.33 16.18
C GLY A 941 3.04 41.41 17.41
N LYS A 942 3.09 41.93 18.64
CA LYS A 942 2.91 41.15 19.87
C LYS A 942 1.54 41.42 20.48
N VAL A 943 0.81 40.36 20.81
CA VAL A 943 -0.49 40.45 21.51
C VAL A 943 -0.30 41.17 22.83
N ARG A 944 -1.14 42.21 23.07
CA ARG A 944 -1.11 43.03 24.28
C ARG A 944 -2.41 43.03 25.03
N ASP A 945 -3.51 42.81 24.32
CA ASP A 945 -4.83 42.71 24.93
C ASP A 945 -5.78 41.85 24.08
N ARG A 946 -6.93 41.49 24.65
CA ARG A 946 -8.05 40.81 23.97
C ARG A 946 -9.33 41.51 24.40
N LEU A 947 -10.12 41.95 23.42
CA LEU A 947 -11.37 42.67 23.67
C LEU A 947 -12.54 41.80 23.20
N GLU A 948 -13.54 41.64 24.04
CA GLU A 948 -14.82 41.04 23.67
C GLU A 948 -15.71 42.12 23.06
N VAL A 949 -15.94 42.04 21.75
CA VAL A 949 -16.63 43.06 20.96
C VAL A 949 -17.79 42.47 20.16
N ASP A 950 -18.75 43.29 19.79
CA ASP A 950 -19.85 42.92 18.95
C ASP A 950 -19.33 42.47 17.55
N PRO A 951 -19.85 41.37 16.94
CA PRO A 951 -19.47 40.94 15.60
C PRO A 951 -19.64 42.00 14.51
N GLY A 952 -20.62 42.90 14.68
CA GLY A 952 -20.94 44.01 13.79
C GLY A 952 -20.22 45.33 14.12
N ILE A 953 -19.25 45.32 15.04
CA ILE A 953 -18.56 46.56 15.48
C ILE A 953 -17.87 47.24 14.30
N SER A 954 -18.01 48.54 14.18
CA SER A 954 -17.33 49.33 13.16
C SER A 954 -15.82 49.39 13.41
N GLU A 955 -15.04 49.53 12.34
CA GLU A 955 -13.58 49.70 12.47
C GLU A 955 -13.20 50.89 13.34
N THR A 956 -13.93 51.98 13.22
CA THR A 956 -13.71 53.20 14.01
C THR A 956 -13.96 53.00 15.51
N GLU A 957 -14.98 52.23 15.85
CA GLU A 957 -15.33 51.94 17.23
C GLU A 957 -14.37 50.95 17.86
N LEU A 958 -14.00 49.95 17.08
CA LEU A 958 -13.00 48.94 17.49
C LEU A 958 -11.63 49.56 17.69
N GLU A 959 -11.22 50.51 16.85
CA GLU A 959 -10.00 51.29 17.03
C GLU A 959 -9.96 52.03 18.34
N LYS A 960 -11.07 52.74 18.69
CA LYS A 960 -11.20 53.42 19.97
C LYS A 960 -11.06 52.48 21.16
N LEU A 961 -11.75 51.34 21.14
CA LEU A 961 -11.67 50.35 22.18
C LEU A 961 -10.26 49.78 22.34
N ALA A 962 -9.61 49.49 21.23
CA ALA A 962 -8.26 48.94 21.21
C ALA A 962 -7.21 49.91 21.76
N LEU A 963 -7.32 51.18 21.39
CA LEU A 963 -6.42 52.23 21.94
C LEU A 963 -6.65 52.46 23.43
N ALA A 964 -7.87 52.29 23.93
CA ALA A 964 -8.23 52.40 25.33
C ALA A 964 -7.91 51.14 26.18
N ALA A 965 -7.50 50.05 25.54
CA ALA A 965 -7.24 48.76 26.23
C ALA A 965 -6.05 48.89 27.19
N PRO A 966 -6.18 48.40 28.45
CA PRO A 966 -5.15 48.54 29.49
C PRO A 966 -3.76 47.99 29.08
N GLY A 967 -3.73 46.86 28.35
CA GLY A 967 -2.48 46.28 27.87
C GLY A 967 -1.79 47.09 26.77
N VAL A 968 -2.58 47.81 25.97
CA VAL A 968 -2.09 48.73 24.93
C VAL A 968 -1.52 49.99 25.57
N ILE A 969 -2.28 50.64 26.47
CA ILE A 969 -1.85 51.84 27.20
C ILE A 969 -0.52 51.60 27.91
N ARG A 970 -0.40 50.52 28.65
CA ARG A 970 0.84 50.13 29.35
C ARG A 970 2.00 49.90 28.36
N THR A 971 1.73 49.35 27.18
CA THR A 971 2.79 49.09 26.20
C THR A 971 3.22 50.33 25.44
N LEU A 972 2.31 51.27 25.19
CA LEU A 972 2.63 52.54 24.55
C LEU A 972 3.43 53.47 25.47
N ASP A 973 3.18 53.41 26.78
CA ASP A 973 3.92 54.17 27.81
C ASP A 973 4.12 55.64 27.42
N GLY A 974 3.03 56.31 27.02
CA GLY A 974 3.01 57.72 26.62
C GLY A 974 3.53 58.02 25.20
N ARG A 975 3.97 57.06 24.45
CA ARG A 975 4.38 57.18 23.03
C ARG A 975 3.17 57.39 22.11
N GLY A 976 3.34 58.23 21.10
CA GLY A 976 2.34 58.46 20.05
C GLY A 976 2.09 57.19 19.23
N VAL A 977 0.99 57.18 18.52
CA VAL A 977 0.61 56.10 17.60
C VAL A 977 0.80 56.58 16.15
N ARG A 978 1.69 55.95 15.41
CA ARG A 978 1.98 56.28 14.03
C ARG A 978 0.92 55.72 13.07
N LYS A 979 0.39 54.50 13.31
CA LYS A 979 -0.59 53.84 12.47
C LYS A 979 -1.35 52.80 13.27
N VAL A 980 -2.66 52.70 13.03
CA VAL A 980 -3.52 51.61 13.47
C VAL A 980 -4.04 50.85 12.22
N ILE A 981 -3.98 49.56 12.25
CA ILE A 981 -4.56 48.69 11.22
C ILE A 981 -5.66 47.88 11.89
N VAL A 982 -6.90 48.15 11.50
CA VAL A 982 -8.09 47.50 12.04
C VAL A 982 -8.58 46.45 11.00
N ARG A 983 -8.91 45.28 11.47
CA ARG A 983 -9.64 44.23 10.75
C ARG A 983 -10.78 43.76 11.66
N ALA A 984 -11.85 44.56 11.67
CA ALA A 984 -13.01 44.26 12.50
C ALA A 984 -13.63 42.90 12.08
N PRO A 985 -14.15 42.13 13.04
CA PRO A 985 -14.08 42.33 14.50
C PRO A 985 -12.85 41.62 15.14
N LYS A 986 -11.91 41.06 14.36
CA LYS A 986 -10.95 40.00 14.83
C LYS A 986 -9.58 40.52 15.26
N LEU A 987 -9.10 41.64 14.69
CA LEU A 987 -7.73 42.07 14.91
C LEU A 987 -7.56 43.58 14.83
N VAL A 988 -6.82 44.12 15.80
CA VAL A 988 -6.25 45.50 15.74
C VAL A 988 -4.73 45.39 15.92
N SER A 989 -3.98 45.99 14.98
CA SER A 989 -2.51 46.07 15.06
C SER A 989 -2.07 47.53 15.15
N ILE A 990 -1.37 47.89 16.22
CA ILE A 990 -0.94 49.24 16.54
C ILE A 990 0.57 49.36 16.33
N VAL A 991 0.96 50.35 15.54
CA VAL A 991 2.36 50.72 15.32
C VAL A 991 2.61 52.04 16.06
N PRO A 992 3.36 52.05 17.17
CA PRO A 992 3.73 53.27 17.87
C PRO A 992 4.78 54.08 17.09
N GLU A 993 4.89 55.35 17.42
CA GLU A 993 5.94 56.24 16.92
C GLU A 993 7.35 55.75 17.31
#